data_29c5df8704ba2b3575e54b6b32a95490
#
_entry.id   29c5df8704ba2b3575e54b6b32a95490
#
_cell.length_a   1.000
_cell.length_b   1.000
_cell.length_c   1.000
_cell.angle_alpha   90.00
_cell.angle_beta   90.00
_cell.angle_gamma   90.00
#
_symmetry.space_group_name_H-M   'P 1'
#
loop_
_entity.id
_entity.type
_entity.pdbx_description
1 polymer ?
#
loop_
_entity_poly.entity_id
_entity_poly.type
_entity_poly.pdbx_seq_one_letter_code
_entity_poly.pdbx_strand_id
1 'polypeptide(L)'
;MKERISILIITLIFLLISFAEVARAADQVGIVSVNYTVSQENPEIEDISGIQVIATDLYPGEEIHSFIIIRNPFPKDVHFKAVISEEIAPLVNLENSESDIKALSSFRLNLTIKVPLDAKPGVYSGILKIMLNNRNVEIPVNIRVLPPHERLLGLEIKPLVESIDRGKDVLVYANVYNQKNIERYVNLTIQLVEIASNDVLSETHVFRRIDSTVTLVGKLHIPEDVDVGRYMIRGIIAYRGLGNRTEKVEDVDFIYVTQPLLESSLFGIPYWVLGLLSLLCILSVTIFYVKQKRRKERRRYIEMIDFSTLPRHGERLAFVGRIAEHGIRAFFEIDRLQEHTVIAGSTGAGKTIAAQDIVEECLLKGISVIVFDPTAQWTGFLRKNRDRGMLKLYKMFGMKESEARAFNGSIKIVKPPIREFDIKRYMNPGEITIFCIDKLSPEDIELLIIEVILSVFRSRMEESTKLKMLMVFDEVHRLLPKFGGSGKGIVQLERACREFRKWGIGLILISQVLSDFPKDIMANVATEIQMRTKYEGDLERIRMKYGEDIMKSVVKAKTGTGMIHNAHYNRGRPYFITFRPLLHHPRRLSDKELEMYHKYDTKIEKLKEILKKAKMRNIDVFDLEIELDLALKNLKKGSFDVVDMYLESLEPRINELMKIMGSKEDENMAI
;
A
#
# COMPACT_ATOMS: atom_id res chain seq x y z
N MET A 1 -0.73 3.10 -6.54
CA MET A 1 0.31 2.30 -5.85
C MET A 1 0.31 0.82 -6.25
N LYS A 2 -0.85 0.15 -6.42
CA LYS A 2 -0.92 -1.21 -6.99
C LYS A 2 -0.32 -1.30 -8.40
N GLU A 3 -0.63 -0.32 -9.26
CA GLU A 3 -0.07 -0.24 -10.62
C GLU A 3 1.44 -0.02 -10.65
N ARG A 4 2.01 0.78 -9.73
CA ARG A 4 3.46 1.01 -9.68
C ARG A 4 4.26 -0.21 -9.21
N ILE A 5 3.68 -1.06 -8.37
CA ILE A 5 4.34 -2.31 -7.91
C ILE A 5 4.19 -3.41 -8.96
N SER A 6 3.05 -3.50 -9.64
CA SER A 6 2.89 -4.37 -10.81
C SER A 6 3.83 -3.96 -11.94
N ILE A 7 3.98 -2.67 -12.19
CA ILE A 7 4.94 -2.13 -13.17
C ILE A 7 6.38 -2.45 -12.73
N LEU A 8 6.71 -2.32 -11.43
CA LEU A 8 8.07 -2.63 -10.93
C LEU A 8 8.38 -4.12 -11.02
N ILE A 9 7.42 -5.00 -10.74
CA ILE A 9 7.58 -6.47 -10.88
C ILE A 9 7.62 -6.86 -12.36
N ILE A 10 6.78 -6.29 -13.19
CA ILE A 10 6.83 -6.49 -14.64
C ILE A 10 8.12 -5.92 -15.22
N THR A 11 8.57 -4.75 -14.75
CA THR A 11 9.86 -4.16 -15.17
C THR A 11 11.05 -4.97 -14.67
N LEU A 12 10.97 -5.57 -13.47
CA LEU A 12 12.02 -6.45 -12.94
C LEU A 12 12.04 -7.81 -13.65
N ILE A 13 10.87 -8.35 -13.99
CA ILE A 13 10.73 -9.57 -14.82
C ILE A 13 11.16 -9.26 -16.26
N PHE A 14 10.78 -8.12 -16.82
CA PHE A 14 11.28 -7.68 -18.13
C PHE A 14 12.77 -7.37 -18.10
N LEU A 15 13.32 -6.81 -17.01
CA LEU A 15 14.76 -6.62 -16.86
C LEU A 15 15.49 -7.96 -16.71
N LEU A 16 14.95 -8.92 -15.99
CA LEU A 16 15.51 -10.27 -15.89
C LEU A 16 15.38 -11.05 -17.19
N ILE A 17 14.27 -10.91 -17.91
CA ILE A 17 14.08 -11.49 -19.24
C ILE A 17 14.95 -10.77 -20.27
N SER A 18 15.04 -9.42 -20.22
CA SER A 18 15.90 -8.66 -21.11
C SER A 18 17.38 -8.81 -20.76
N PHE A 19 17.77 -9.06 -19.50
CA PHE A 19 19.15 -9.46 -19.19
C PHE A 19 19.45 -10.89 -19.65
N ALA A 20 18.48 -11.81 -19.60
CA ALA A 20 18.63 -13.14 -20.16
C ALA A 20 18.61 -13.11 -21.71
N GLU A 21 17.79 -12.24 -22.32
CA GLU A 21 17.80 -12.00 -23.77
C GLU A 21 18.99 -11.14 -24.21
N VAL A 22 19.43 -10.17 -23.43
CA VAL A 22 20.67 -9.40 -23.70
C VAL A 22 21.92 -10.27 -23.52
N ALA A 23 21.94 -11.21 -22.59
CA ALA A 23 23.02 -12.19 -22.50
C ALA A 23 22.96 -13.21 -23.66
N ARG A 24 21.77 -13.59 -24.14
CA ARG A 24 21.58 -14.39 -25.38
C ARG A 24 21.74 -13.56 -26.65
N ALA A 25 21.28 -12.32 -26.68
CA ALA A 25 21.44 -11.41 -27.81
C ALA A 25 22.89 -10.90 -27.95
N ALA A 26 23.72 -11.00 -26.90
CA ALA A 26 25.14 -10.75 -27.02
C ALA A 26 25.85 -11.83 -27.84
N ASP A 27 25.32 -13.06 -27.93
CA ASP A 27 25.88 -14.16 -28.74
C ASP A 27 25.19 -14.40 -30.08
N GLN A 28 24.08 -13.73 -30.39
CA GLN A 28 23.34 -13.88 -31.66
C GLN A 28 23.29 -12.60 -32.44
N VAL A 29 24.33 -12.29 -33.16
CA VAL A 29 24.24 -11.27 -34.23
C VAL A 29 23.89 -11.92 -35.56
N GLY A 30 22.67 -11.70 -35.98
CA GLY A 30 22.38 -11.61 -37.37
C GLY A 30 21.91 -12.83 -38.15
N ILE A 31 21.94 -14.04 -37.59
CA ILE A 31 21.40 -15.21 -38.30
C ILE A 31 20.29 -15.84 -37.47
N VAL A 32 19.04 -15.63 -37.86
CA VAL A 32 17.86 -16.07 -37.10
C VAL A 32 17.25 -17.35 -37.68
N SER A 33 17.51 -17.65 -38.93
CA SER A 33 17.12 -18.94 -39.51
C SER A 33 17.88 -19.24 -40.80
N VAL A 34 18.25 -20.50 -41.01
CA VAL A 34 18.72 -20.99 -42.26
C VAL A 34 17.82 -22.18 -42.63
N ASN A 35 17.07 -22.04 -43.67
CA ASN A 35 16.33 -23.14 -44.26
C ASN A 35 17.10 -23.61 -45.48
N TYR A 36 17.51 -24.87 -45.48
CA TYR A 36 17.90 -25.48 -46.75
C TYR A 36 16.87 -26.56 -47.12
N THR A 37 16.54 -26.61 -48.37
CA THR A 37 15.73 -27.68 -48.94
C THR A 37 16.57 -28.42 -49.99
N VAL A 38 16.74 -29.70 -49.78
CA VAL A 38 17.16 -30.60 -50.85
C VAL A 38 15.91 -30.80 -51.71
N SER A 39 15.90 -30.19 -52.87
CA SER A 39 14.69 -30.20 -53.72
C SER A 39 14.51 -31.53 -54.40
N GLN A 40 13.39 -32.16 -54.11
CA GLN A 40 12.43 -32.59 -55.18
C GLN A 40 11.04 -32.62 -54.53
N GLU A 41 10.23 -31.62 -54.88
CA GLU A 41 8.78 -31.54 -54.65
C GLU A 41 8.30 -31.27 -53.22
N ASN A 42 7.92 -30.02 -52.98
CA ASN A 42 7.17 -29.37 -51.91
C ASN A 42 7.96 -28.71 -50.80
N PRO A 43 7.83 -27.39 -50.64
CA PRO A 43 8.42 -26.64 -49.54
C PRO A 43 7.40 -26.44 -48.41
N GLU A 44 7.51 -27.17 -47.31
CA GLU A 44 6.99 -26.70 -46.01
C GLU A 44 8.13 -26.12 -45.20
N ILE A 45 8.00 -24.86 -44.84
CA ILE A 45 8.99 -24.07 -44.13
C ILE A 45 8.75 -24.31 -42.65
N GLU A 46 9.59 -25.05 -41.97
CA GLU A 46 9.71 -25.02 -40.52
C GLU A 46 10.86 -24.11 -40.09
N ASP A 47 10.59 -23.25 -39.13
CA ASP A 47 11.49 -22.24 -38.54
C ASP A 47 12.51 -22.94 -37.63
N ILE A 48 13.72 -23.18 -38.12
CA ILE A 48 14.80 -23.77 -37.31
C ILE A 48 15.75 -22.67 -36.89
N SER A 49 15.74 -22.35 -35.60
CA SER A 49 16.70 -21.44 -34.97
C SER A 49 18.07 -22.11 -34.79
N GLY A 50 18.98 -21.75 -35.65
CA GLY A 50 20.40 -22.13 -35.61
C GLY A 50 20.82 -23.11 -36.71
N ILE A 51 21.71 -22.66 -37.59
CA ILE A 51 22.32 -23.53 -38.58
C ILE A 51 23.35 -24.39 -37.89
N GLN A 52 23.19 -25.69 -38.00
CA GLN A 52 24.15 -26.58 -37.45
C GLN A 52 25.10 -27.11 -38.51
N VAL A 53 24.67 -27.52 -39.67
CA VAL A 53 25.53 -28.05 -40.75
C VAL A 53 24.79 -28.00 -42.08
N ILE A 54 25.49 -27.82 -43.18
CA ILE A 54 25.04 -28.15 -44.53
C ILE A 54 25.66 -29.48 -44.89
N ALA A 55 24.82 -30.52 -44.94
CA ALA A 55 25.31 -31.87 -45.35
C ALA A 55 24.47 -32.38 -46.56
N THR A 56 25.14 -32.91 -47.55
CA THR A 56 24.47 -33.46 -48.72
C THR A 56 25.29 -34.61 -49.33
N ASP A 57 24.58 -35.59 -49.91
CA ASP A 57 25.12 -36.72 -50.61
C ASP A 57 24.88 -36.54 -52.11
N LEU A 58 25.94 -36.56 -52.90
CA LEU A 58 25.84 -36.32 -54.33
C LEU A 58 26.72 -37.34 -55.09
N TYR A 59 26.25 -37.74 -56.28
CA TYR A 59 27.05 -38.48 -57.23
C TYR A 59 27.89 -37.51 -58.09
N PRO A 60 29.00 -37.97 -58.65
CA PRO A 60 29.73 -37.18 -59.62
C PRO A 60 28.84 -36.70 -60.76
N GLY A 61 28.82 -35.40 -61.03
CA GLY A 61 27.99 -34.75 -62.04
C GLY A 61 26.67 -34.18 -61.57
N GLU A 62 26.30 -34.41 -60.32
CA GLU A 62 25.08 -33.82 -59.74
C GLU A 62 25.29 -32.40 -59.24
N GLU A 63 24.21 -31.62 -59.24
CA GLU A 63 24.14 -30.21 -58.81
C GLU A 63 22.89 -29.98 -57.99
N ILE A 64 23.06 -29.30 -56.86
CA ILE A 64 21.95 -28.90 -55.97
C ILE A 64 22.00 -27.40 -55.73
N HIS A 65 20.81 -26.77 -55.78
CA HIS A 65 20.64 -25.37 -55.40
C HIS A 65 19.98 -25.25 -54.04
N SER A 66 20.55 -24.40 -53.15
CA SER A 66 20.05 -24.17 -51.81
C SER A 66 20.15 -22.68 -51.46
N PHE A 67 19.64 -22.29 -50.31
CA PHE A 67 19.76 -20.89 -49.85
C PHE A 67 19.82 -20.79 -48.34
N ILE A 68 20.39 -19.67 -47.90
CA ILE A 68 20.47 -19.27 -46.46
C ILE A 68 19.76 -17.96 -46.31
N ILE A 69 18.84 -17.83 -45.32
CA ILE A 69 18.20 -16.58 -45.00
C ILE A 69 18.95 -15.95 -43.82
N ILE A 70 19.50 -14.77 -44.06
CA ILE A 70 20.21 -13.96 -43.03
C ILE A 70 19.24 -12.86 -42.66
N ARG A 71 18.82 -12.81 -41.38
CA ARG A 71 17.94 -11.75 -40.83
C ARG A 71 18.76 -10.72 -40.08
N ASN A 72 18.47 -9.46 -40.34
CA ASN A 72 18.99 -8.32 -39.54
C ASN A 72 17.91 -7.89 -38.53
N PRO A 73 18.00 -8.28 -37.24
CA PRO A 73 17.05 -7.88 -36.21
C PRO A 73 17.28 -6.47 -35.67
N PHE A 74 18.31 -5.79 -36.14
CA PHE A 74 18.70 -4.48 -35.62
C PHE A 74 18.08 -3.32 -36.41
N PRO A 75 17.85 -2.15 -35.78
CA PRO A 75 17.32 -0.96 -36.43
C PRO A 75 18.41 -0.19 -37.23
N LYS A 76 19.47 -0.86 -37.67
CA LYS A 76 20.57 -0.31 -38.49
C LYS A 76 20.92 -1.31 -39.57
N ASP A 77 21.40 -0.80 -40.70
CA ASP A 77 21.90 -1.63 -41.78
C ASP A 77 23.15 -2.40 -41.36
N VAL A 78 23.26 -3.67 -41.77
CA VAL A 78 24.36 -4.58 -41.45
C VAL A 78 24.98 -5.05 -42.73
N HIS A 79 26.28 -4.86 -42.83
CA HIS A 79 27.09 -5.39 -43.97
C HIS A 79 27.44 -6.84 -43.68
N PHE A 80 27.21 -7.73 -44.66
CA PHE A 80 27.67 -9.11 -44.56
C PHE A 80 28.55 -9.51 -45.73
N LYS A 81 29.48 -10.42 -45.44
CA LYS A 81 30.34 -11.07 -46.42
C LYS A 81 30.43 -12.56 -46.13
N ALA A 82 30.12 -13.38 -47.10
CA ALA A 82 30.19 -14.84 -47.01
C ALA A 82 31.43 -15.36 -47.78
N VAL A 83 32.19 -16.22 -47.11
CA VAL A 83 33.40 -16.81 -47.69
C VAL A 83 33.40 -18.32 -47.43
N ILE A 84 33.83 -19.11 -48.42
CA ILE A 84 33.92 -20.57 -48.35
C ILE A 84 35.40 -20.95 -48.17
N SER A 85 35.64 -21.98 -47.33
CA SER A 85 36.95 -22.54 -47.17
C SER A 85 37.49 -23.16 -48.48
N GLU A 86 38.82 -23.16 -48.66
CA GLU A 86 39.47 -23.65 -49.91
C GLU A 86 39.18 -25.10 -50.18
N GLU A 87 38.93 -25.93 -49.19
CA GLU A 87 38.68 -27.38 -49.34
C GLU A 87 37.38 -27.70 -50.09
N ILE A 88 36.37 -26.84 -49.95
CA ILE A 88 35.06 -27.05 -50.63
C ILE A 88 34.74 -26.00 -51.67
N ALA A 89 35.58 -24.99 -51.83
CA ALA A 89 35.41 -23.95 -52.84
C ALA A 89 35.27 -24.50 -54.28
N PRO A 90 35.91 -25.64 -54.68
CA PRO A 90 35.67 -26.24 -56.01
C PRO A 90 34.27 -26.83 -56.17
N LEU A 91 33.57 -27.10 -55.08
CA LEU A 91 32.26 -27.78 -55.09
C LEU A 91 31.08 -26.85 -54.81
N VAL A 92 31.34 -25.66 -54.20
CA VAL A 92 30.31 -24.74 -53.71
C VAL A 92 30.50 -23.37 -54.29
N ASN A 93 29.47 -22.88 -54.93
CA ASN A 93 29.40 -21.51 -55.46
C ASN A 93 28.34 -20.67 -54.71
N LEU A 94 28.72 -19.43 -54.30
CA LEU A 94 27.81 -18.49 -53.66
C LEU A 94 27.40 -17.39 -54.62
N GLU A 95 26.11 -17.14 -54.72
CA GLU A 95 25.57 -15.99 -55.43
C GLU A 95 25.32 -14.84 -54.44
N ASN A 96 25.80 -13.63 -54.80
CA ASN A 96 25.68 -12.44 -53.94
C ASN A 96 26.32 -12.62 -52.54
N SER A 97 27.57 -13.07 -52.52
CA SER A 97 28.35 -13.36 -51.32
C SER A 97 28.66 -12.13 -50.43
N GLU A 98 28.39 -10.91 -50.88
CA GLU A 98 28.61 -9.66 -50.14
C GLU A 98 27.49 -8.68 -50.47
N SER A 99 26.83 -8.13 -49.43
CA SER A 99 25.74 -7.16 -49.56
C SER A 99 25.40 -6.49 -48.22
N ASP A 100 24.60 -5.42 -48.29
CA ASP A 100 24.04 -4.74 -47.12
C ASP A 100 22.62 -5.22 -46.86
N ILE A 101 22.35 -5.65 -45.65
CA ILE A 101 21.02 -6.05 -45.19
C ILE A 101 20.39 -4.87 -44.47
N LYS A 102 19.30 -4.33 -44.99
CA LYS A 102 18.59 -3.19 -44.42
C LYS A 102 18.07 -3.50 -43.02
N ALA A 103 17.89 -2.46 -42.22
CA ALA A 103 17.34 -2.54 -40.88
C ALA A 103 16.03 -3.35 -40.86
N LEU A 104 15.90 -4.29 -39.91
CA LEU A 104 14.72 -5.15 -39.70
C LEU A 104 14.29 -5.95 -40.93
N SER A 105 15.22 -6.27 -41.84
CA SER A 105 14.94 -7.02 -43.06
C SER A 105 15.73 -8.35 -43.14
N SER A 106 15.46 -9.16 -44.18
CA SER A 106 16.16 -10.44 -44.42
C SER A 106 16.80 -10.44 -45.78
N PHE A 107 17.90 -11.13 -45.90
CA PHE A 107 18.60 -11.35 -47.15
C PHE A 107 18.68 -12.87 -47.46
N ARG A 108 18.51 -13.26 -48.72
CA ARG A 108 18.61 -14.64 -49.19
C ARG A 108 19.95 -14.82 -49.87
N LEU A 109 20.86 -15.57 -49.24
CA LEU A 109 22.12 -15.98 -49.81
C LEU A 109 21.91 -17.32 -50.53
N ASN A 110 21.99 -17.34 -51.86
CA ASN A 110 21.90 -18.57 -52.64
C ASN A 110 23.25 -19.27 -52.72
N LEU A 111 23.20 -20.59 -52.57
CA LEU A 111 24.38 -21.43 -52.72
C LEU A 111 24.12 -22.59 -53.67
N THR A 112 25.03 -22.88 -54.55
CA THR A 112 25.00 -23.99 -55.47
C THR A 112 26.11 -24.97 -55.20
N ILE A 113 25.77 -26.23 -54.92
CA ILE A 113 26.74 -27.31 -54.72
C ILE A 113 26.76 -28.16 -55.98
N LYS A 114 27.92 -28.24 -56.64
CA LYS A 114 28.11 -28.98 -57.87
C LYS A 114 29.31 -29.90 -57.78
N VAL A 115 29.08 -31.18 -57.97
CA VAL A 115 30.16 -32.19 -57.92
C VAL A 115 30.70 -32.43 -59.35
N PRO A 116 32.00 -32.20 -59.60
CA PRO A 116 32.60 -32.50 -60.89
C PRO A 116 32.51 -34.01 -61.23
N LEU A 117 32.42 -34.34 -62.53
CA LEU A 117 32.35 -35.74 -63.00
C LEU A 117 33.55 -36.60 -62.62
N ASP A 118 34.69 -35.99 -62.39
CA ASP A 118 35.98 -36.63 -62.01
C ASP A 118 36.24 -36.57 -60.49
N ALA A 119 35.28 -36.09 -59.70
CA ALA A 119 35.41 -36.01 -58.24
C ALA A 119 35.57 -37.43 -57.66
N LYS A 120 36.55 -37.59 -56.77
CA LYS A 120 36.77 -38.87 -56.07
C LYS A 120 35.70 -39.07 -54.99
N PRO A 121 35.18 -40.30 -54.85
CA PRO A 121 34.31 -40.64 -53.73
C PRO A 121 34.99 -40.33 -52.40
N GLY A 122 34.25 -39.68 -51.50
CA GLY A 122 34.76 -39.26 -50.21
C GLY A 122 33.94 -38.14 -49.58
N VAL A 123 34.28 -37.74 -48.37
CA VAL A 123 33.63 -36.61 -47.67
C VAL A 123 34.53 -35.38 -47.83
N TYR A 124 33.96 -34.36 -48.43
CA TYR A 124 34.56 -33.04 -48.58
C TYR A 124 33.99 -32.12 -47.51
N SER A 125 34.79 -31.82 -46.52
CA SER A 125 34.33 -30.97 -45.36
C SER A 125 35.02 -29.63 -45.43
N GLY A 126 34.24 -28.59 -45.16
CA GLY A 126 34.75 -27.22 -45.11
C GLY A 126 33.82 -26.29 -44.30
N ILE A 127 34.13 -25.03 -44.32
CA ILE A 127 33.39 -24.04 -43.54
C ILE A 127 32.91 -22.91 -44.45
N LEU A 128 31.62 -22.59 -44.32
CA LEU A 128 31.04 -21.35 -44.84
C LEU A 128 31.10 -20.32 -43.74
N LYS A 129 31.92 -19.28 -43.87
CA LYS A 129 32.09 -18.21 -42.95
C LYS A 129 31.30 -16.99 -43.36
N ILE A 130 30.36 -16.59 -42.57
CA ILE A 130 29.55 -15.35 -42.77
C ILE A 130 30.06 -14.30 -41.78
N MET A 131 30.65 -13.25 -42.29
CA MET A 131 31.15 -12.12 -41.53
C MET A 131 30.11 -11.02 -41.52
N LEU A 132 29.70 -10.58 -40.34
CA LEU A 132 28.71 -9.54 -40.10
C LEU A 132 29.35 -8.42 -39.25
N ASN A 133 29.73 -7.30 -39.87
CA ASN A 133 30.44 -6.21 -39.21
C ASN A 133 31.62 -6.70 -38.34
N ASN A 134 31.39 -6.93 -37.04
CA ASN A 134 32.43 -7.36 -36.08
C ASN A 134 32.28 -8.81 -35.59
N ARG A 135 31.42 -9.64 -36.20
CA ARG A 135 31.20 -11.04 -35.81
C ARG A 135 31.24 -11.97 -36.99
N ASN A 136 31.79 -13.16 -36.75
CA ASN A 136 31.87 -14.23 -37.74
C ASN A 136 30.98 -15.39 -37.29
N VAL A 137 30.19 -15.90 -38.22
CA VAL A 137 29.41 -17.14 -38.04
C VAL A 137 30.03 -18.18 -38.94
N GLU A 138 30.39 -19.33 -38.42
CA GLU A 138 31.02 -20.42 -39.13
C GLU A 138 30.01 -21.59 -39.24
N ILE A 139 29.70 -21.98 -40.46
CA ILE A 139 28.77 -23.05 -40.77
C ILE A 139 29.55 -24.19 -41.43
N PRO A 140 29.66 -25.34 -40.79
CA PRO A 140 30.31 -26.49 -41.39
C PRO A 140 29.50 -26.98 -42.60
N VAL A 141 30.19 -27.28 -43.69
CA VAL A 141 29.62 -27.80 -44.93
C VAL A 141 30.27 -29.15 -45.22
N ASN A 142 29.50 -30.19 -45.29
CA ASN A 142 29.95 -31.55 -45.60
C ASN A 142 29.25 -32.05 -46.86
N ILE A 143 30.05 -32.36 -47.87
CA ILE A 143 29.59 -32.87 -49.14
C ILE A 143 30.13 -34.28 -49.29
N ARG A 144 29.29 -35.28 -49.21
CA ARG A 144 29.71 -36.65 -49.47
C ARG A 144 29.50 -36.99 -50.95
N VAL A 145 30.60 -37.25 -51.65
CA VAL A 145 30.59 -37.73 -53.02
C VAL A 145 30.51 -39.25 -53.00
N LEU A 146 29.41 -39.78 -53.54
CA LEU A 146 29.14 -41.23 -53.57
C LEU A 146 29.92 -41.90 -54.67
N PRO A 147 30.41 -43.18 -54.49
CA PRO A 147 31.10 -43.93 -55.55
C PRO A 147 30.10 -44.40 -56.62
N PRO A 148 30.55 -44.50 -57.88
CA PRO A 148 29.71 -45.08 -58.95
C PRO A 148 29.40 -46.57 -58.68
N HIS A 149 28.22 -46.99 -59.05
CA HIS A 149 27.41 -48.19 -58.72
C HIS A 149 28.09 -49.59 -58.86
N GLU A 150 29.11 -49.96 -58.03
CA GLU A 150 29.63 -51.33 -57.99
C GLU A 150 29.80 -51.98 -56.61
N ARG A 151 29.32 -51.38 -55.55
CA ARG A 151 29.43 -51.98 -54.18
C ARG A 151 28.28 -52.91 -53.87
N LEU A 152 28.57 -54.09 -53.26
CA LEU A 152 27.56 -55.08 -52.86
C LEU A 152 26.66 -54.63 -51.71
N LEU A 153 27.24 -53.88 -50.77
CA LEU A 153 26.56 -53.34 -49.60
C LEU A 153 26.72 -51.82 -49.52
N GLY A 154 25.65 -51.14 -49.12
CA GLY A 154 25.69 -49.73 -48.71
C GLY A 154 25.47 -49.61 -47.23
N LEU A 155 25.88 -48.50 -46.65
CA LEU A 155 25.66 -48.14 -45.21
C LEU A 155 25.15 -46.73 -45.12
N GLU A 156 24.13 -46.55 -44.26
CA GLU A 156 23.68 -45.25 -43.79
C GLU A 156 23.55 -45.31 -42.26
N ILE A 157 24.15 -44.40 -41.52
CA ILE A 157 24.04 -44.36 -40.08
C ILE A 157 23.28 -43.10 -39.64
N LYS A 158 22.51 -43.25 -38.58
CA LYS A 158 21.75 -42.13 -38.00
C LYS A 158 21.61 -42.31 -36.51
N PRO A 159 22.08 -41.36 -35.67
CA PRO A 159 21.78 -41.37 -34.26
C PRO A 159 20.31 -41.12 -34.02
N LEU A 160 19.73 -41.73 -32.96
CA LEU A 160 18.34 -41.58 -32.59
C LEU A 160 18.02 -40.15 -32.10
N VAL A 161 19.00 -39.45 -31.60
CA VAL A 161 18.90 -38.09 -31.04
C VAL A 161 20.03 -37.22 -31.60
N GLU A 162 19.69 -35.94 -31.82
CA GLU A 162 20.66 -34.95 -32.33
C GLU A 162 21.60 -34.44 -31.25
N SER A 163 21.20 -34.53 -29.97
CA SER A 163 22.02 -34.15 -28.82
C SER A 163 21.87 -35.12 -27.67
N ILE A 164 22.94 -35.29 -26.90
CA ILE A 164 22.96 -36.14 -25.72
C ILE A 164 23.94 -35.60 -24.66
N ASP A 165 23.61 -35.82 -23.40
CA ASP A 165 24.54 -35.45 -22.32
C ASP A 165 25.70 -36.43 -22.24
N ARG A 166 26.89 -35.94 -21.88
CA ARG A 166 28.05 -36.78 -21.57
C ARG A 166 27.69 -37.79 -20.45
N GLY A 167 28.35 -38.96 -20.51
CA GLY A 167 28.08 -40.07 -19.59
C GLY A 167 26.85 -40.91 -19.94
N LYS A 168 26.12 -40.59 -21.02
CA LYS A 168 24.94 -41.34 -21.47
C LYS A 168 25.23 -42.18 -22.73
N ASP A 169 24.30 -43.10 -23.01
CA ASP A 169 24.39 -43.97 -24.15
C ASP A 169 23.44 -43.50 -25.24
N VAL A 170 23.93 -43.38 -26.48
CA VAL A 170 23.11 -43.07 -27.65
C VAL A 170 22.89 -44.32 -28.49
N LEU A 171 21.66 -44.47 -28.96
CA LEU A 171 21.32 -45.52 -29.97
C LEU A 171 21.61 -44.98 -31.36
N VAL A 172 22.32 -45.74 -32.16
CA VAL A 172 22.66 -45.40 -33.55
C VAL A 172 22.05 -46.48 -34.45
N TYR A 173 21.24 -46.05 -35.39
CA TYR A 173 20.69 -46.89 -36.43
C TYR A 173 21.65 -46.93 -37.58
N ALA A 174 21.94 -48.13 -38.07
CA ALA A 174 22.75 -48.39 -39.26
C ALA A 174 21.91 -49.16 -40.26
N ASN A 175 21.47 -48.52 -41.32
CA ASN A 175 20.79 -49.15 -42.43
C ASN A 175 21.86 -49.76 -43.36
N VAL A 176 21.90 -51.08 -43.41
CA VAL A 176 22.76 -51.82 -44.33
C VAL A 176 21.99 -52.27 -45.55
N TYR A 177 22.24 -51.63 -46.66
CA TYR A 177 21.58 -51.90 -47.93
C TYR A 177 22.28 -53.06 -48.66
N ASN A 178 21.57 -54.18 -48.82
CA ASN A 178 22.07 -55.34 -49.60
C ASN A 178 21.43 -55.36 -50.99
N GLN A 179 22.07 -54.67 -51.93
CA GLN A 179 21.49 -54.45 -53.26
C GLN A 179 21.36 -55.73 -54.12
N LYS A 180 22.06 -56.78 -53.81
CA LYS A 180 22.04 -58.04 -54.56
C LYS A 180 21.40 -59.23 -53.81
N ASN A 181 20.86 -59.01 -52.62
CA ASN A 181 20.29 -60.00 -51.72
C ASN A 181 21.15 -61.26 -51.54
N ILE A 182 22.47 -61.03 -51.41
CA ILE A 182 23.44 -62.14 -51.22
C ILE A 182 23.71 -62.22 -49.72
N GLU A 183 23.65 -63.40 -49.16
CA GLU A 183 23.93 -63.68 -47.76
C GLU A 183 25.37 -63.34 -47.43
N ARG A 184 25.57 -62.47 -46.37
CA ARG A 184 26.89 -62.03 -45.91
C ARG A 184 26.91 -61.88 -44.38
N TYR A 185 28.12 -62.10 -43.81
CA TYR A 185 28.42 -61.73 -42.45
C TYR A 185 28.98 -60.29 -42.48
N VAL A 186 28.39 -59.42 -41.70
CA VAL A 186 28.76 -58.01 -41.56
C VAL A 186 29.26 -57.75 -40.15
N ASN A 187 30.41 -57.13 -40.03
CA ASN A 187 30.86 -56.54 -38.79
C ASN A 187 30.68 -55.03 -38.91
N LEU A 188 29.73 -54.48 -38.17
CA LEU A 188 29.48 -53.05 -38.07
C LEU A 188 30.21 -52.52 -36.84
N THR A 189 31.09 -51.57 -37.06
CA THR A 189 31.75 -50.78 -36.00
C THR A 189 31.18 -49.39 -36.04
N ILE A 190 30.72 -48.90 -34.90
CA ILE A 190 30.22 -47.53 -34.74
C ILE A 190 31.17 -46.84 -33.74
N GLN A 191 31.70 -45.71 -34.15
CA GLN A 191 32.70 -44.97 -33.40
C GLN A 191 32.21 -43.53 -33.13
N LEU A 192 32.48 -43.02 -31.92
CA LEU A 192 32.44 -41.60 -31.63
C LEU A 192 33.83 -41.01 -31.89
N VAL A 193 33.90 -40.03 -32.75
CA VAL A 193 35.16 -39.48 -33.22
C VAL A 193 35.18 -37.97 -32.97
N GLU A 194 36.29 -37.50 -32.42
CA GLU A 194 36.53 -36.07 -32.30
C GLU A 194 36.87 -35.48 -33.68
N ILE A 195 36.13 -34.42 -34.06
CA ILE A 195 36.23 -33.85 -35.43
C ILE A 195 37.62 -33.21 -35.65
N ALA A 196 38.22 -32.60 -34.61
CA ALA A 196 39.50 -31.87 -34.74
C ALA A 196 40.73 -32.78 -34.85
N SER A 197 40.80 -33.82 -34.00
CA SER A 197 41.93 -34.75 -33.92
C SER A 197 41.74 -36.01 -34.73
N ASN A 198 40.50 -36.34 -35.11
CA ASN A 198 40.10 -37.62 -35.68
C ASN A 198 40.35 -38.83 -34.75
N ASP A 199 40.46 -38.58 -33.46
CA ASP A 199 40.61 -39.60 -32.44
C ASP A 199 39.29 -40.30 -32.11
N VAL A 200 39.36 -41.63 -31.92
CA VAL A 200 38.19 -42.42 -31.54
C VAL A 200 38.07 -42.42 -30.03
N LEU A 201 37.00 -41.79 -29.52
CA LEU A 201 36.72 -41.64 -28.11
C LEU A 201 35.96 -42.84 -27.51
N SER A 202 35.09 -43.43 -28.29
CA SER A 202 34.32 -44.61 -27.90
C SER A 202 33.93 -45.41 -29.14
N GLU A 203 33.82 -46.72 -29.00
CA GLU A 203 33.36 -47.59 -30.10
C GLU A 203 32.47 -48.74 -29.62
N THR A 204 31.66 -49.22 -30.52
CA THR A 204 30.83 -50.41 -30.32
C THR A 204 30.79 -51.24 -31.57
N HIS A 205 30.68 -52.59 -31.44
CA HIS A 205 30.66 -53.51 -32.54
C HIS A 205 29.37 -54.32 -32.56
N VAL A 206 28.80 -54.50 -33.76
CA VAL A 206 27.63 -55.31 -34.00
C VAL A 206 27.94 -56.31 -35.13
N PHE A 207 27.99 -57.58 -34.77
CA PHE A 207 28.24 -58.65 -35.75
C PHE A 207 26.91 -59.35 -36.10
N ARG A 208 26.56 -59.38 -37.40
CA ARG A 208 25.32 -59.99 -37.84
C ARG A 208 25.39 -60.60 -39.26
N ARG A 209 24.69 -61.70 -39.48
CA ARG A 209 24.43 -62.26 -40.78
C ARG A 209 23.24 -61.53 -41.42
N ILE A 210 23.38 -61.10 -42.66
CA ILE A 210 22.35 -60.39 -43.41
C ILE A 210 22.19 -61.04 -44.80
N ASP A 211 20.95 -61.18 -45.23
CA ASP A 211 20.55 -61.70 -46.56
C ASP A 211 19.72 -60.68 -47.37
N SER A 212 19.28 -59.65 -46.71
CA SER A 212 18.46 -58.55 -47.25
C SER A 212 18.90 -57.23 -46.68
N THR A 213 18.34 -56.13 -47.07
CA THR A 213 18.50 -54.82 -46.44
C THR A 213 18.00 -54.89 -44.99
N VAL A 214 18.80 -54.48 -44.02
CA VAL A 214 18.51 -54.58 -42.58
C VAL A 214 18.99 -53.35 -41.84
N THR A 215 18.20 -52.89 -40.85
CA THR A 215 18.59 -51.88 -39.92
C THR A 215 19.22 -52.56 -38.66
N LEU A 216 20.48 -52.27 -38.42
CA LEU A 216 21.20 -52.66 -37.20
C LEU A 216 21.15 -51.52 -36.20
N VAL A 217 21.09 -51.85 -34.94
CA VAL A 217 21.08 -50.82 -33.85
C VAL A 217 22.33 -51.05 -32.98
N GLY A 218 23.16 -50.05 -32.90
CA GLY A 218 24.29 -50.05 -32.01
C GLY A 218 24.07 -49.10 -30.85
N LYS A 219 24.57 -49.46 -29.66
CA LYS A 219 24.53 -48.62 -28.46
C LYS A 219 25.96 -48.06 -28.28
N LEU A 220 26.10 -46.77 -28.47
CA LEU A 220 27.39 -46.07 -28.35
C LEU A 220 27.40 -45.26 -27.04
N HIS A 221 28.43 -45.49 -26.21
CA HIS A 221 28.60 -44.76 -24.98
C HIS A 221 29.33 -43.44 -25.21
N ILE A 222 28.84 -42.36 -24.64
CA ILE A 222 29.50 -41.05 -24.64
C ILE A 222 30.29 -40.92 -23.35
N PRO A 223 31.62 -40.84 -23.35
CA PRO A 223 32.42 -40.73 -22.12
C PRO A 223 32.11 -39.47 -21.32
N GLU A 224 32.33 -39.53 -20.00
CA GLU A 224 32.03 -38.39 -19.10
C GLU A 224 33.04 -37.24 -19.23
N ASP A 225 34.25 -37.55 -19.69
CA ASP A 225 35.39 -36.62 -19.87
C ASP A 225 35.41 -35.90 -21.21
N VAL A 226 34.38 -36.13 -22.04
CA VAL A 226 34.28 -35.50 -23.36
C VAL A 226 33.80 -34.07 -23.23
N ASP A 227 34.43 -33.14 -23.93
CA ASP A 227 34.03 -31.73 -23.94
C ASP A 227 32.66 -31.51 -24.60
N VAL A 228 32.00 -30.44 -24.18
CA VAL A 228 30.72 -30.01 -24.82
C VAL A 228 31.02 -29.56 -26.23
N GLY A 229 30.41 -30.21 -27.19
CA GLY A 229 30.67 -29.87 -28.58
C GLY A 229 30.05 -30.87 -29.54
N ARG A 230 30.44 -30.72 -30.80
CA ARG A 230 29.98 -31.55 -31.89
C ARG A 230 30.97 -32.66 -32.18
N TYR A 231 30.47 -33.88 -32.26
CA TYR A 231 31.24 -35.08 -32.50
C TYR A 231 30.72 -35.80 -33.73
N MET A 232 31.57 -36.54 -34.42
CA MET A 232 31.23 -37.33 -35.55
C MET A 232 30.94 -38.77 -35.09
N ILE A 233 29.85 -39.34 -35.54
CA ILE A 233 29.57 -40.74 -35.42
C ILE A 233 29.95 -41.37 -36.77
N ARG A 234 30.93 -42.29 -36.72
CA ARG A 234 31.42 -43.00 -37.90
C ARG A 234 30.97 -44.44 -37.83
N GLY A 235 30.22 -44.87 -38.84
CA GLY A 235 29.88 -46.30 -39.04
C GLY A 235 30.78 -46.92 -40.07
N ILE A 236 31.30 -48.11 -39.76
CA ILE A 236 32.13 -48.89 -40.69
C ILE A 236 31.58 -50.29 -40.73
N ILE A 237 31.14 -50.75 -41.90
CA ILE A 237 30.84 -52.14 -42.14
C ILE A 237 31.97 -52.81 -42.84
N ALA A 238 32.41 -53.96 -42.30
CA ALA A 238 33.40 -54.82 -42.94
C ALA A 238 32.74 -56.15 -43.32
N TYR A 239 32.89 -56.57 -44.58
CA TYR A 239 32.32 -57.78 -45.07
C TYR A 239 33.26 -58.44 -46.12
N ARG A 240 33.04 -59.74 -46.46
CA ARG A 240 33.76 -60.42 -47.54
C ARG A 240 33.06 -60.16 -48.86
N GLY A 241 33.74 -59.44 -49.77
CA GLY A 241 33.24 -59.13 -51.11
C GLY A 241 33.38 -60.30 -52.14
N LEU A 242 33.09 -59.99 -53.39
CA LEU A 242 33.31 -60.90 -54.48
C LEU A 242 34.84 -61.10 -54.72
N GLY A 243 35.37 -62.32 -54.56
CA GLY A 243 36.79 -62.59 -54.64
C GLY A 243 37.50 -62.80 -53.35
N ASN A 244 36.76 -63.03 -52.24
CA ASN A 244 37.26 -63.33 -50.90
C ASN A 244 38.11 -62.21 -50.21
N ARG A 245 38.07 -60.97 -50.71
CA ARG A 245 38.67 -59.78 -50.13
C ARG A 245 37.72 -59.12 -49.12
N THR A 246 38.27 -58.59 -48.04
CA THR A 246 37.48 -57.81 -47.09
C THR A 246 37.25 -56.43 -47.67
N GLU A 247 35.99 -56.09 -47.88
CA GLU A 247 35.53 -54.75 -48.28
C GLU A 247 35.06 -53.98 -47.06
N LYS A 248 35.28 -52.67 -47.05
CA LYS A 248 34.80 -51.75 -46.02
C LYS A 248 33.94 -50.67 -46.66
N VAL A 249 32.82 -50.35 -46.01
CA VAL A 249 31.98 -49.22 -46.35
C VAL A 249 31.82 -48.38 -45.11
N GLU A 250 32.03 -47.10 -45.27
CA GLU A 250 31.96 -46.13 -44.17
C GLU A 250 30.82 -45.11 -44.43
N ASP A 251 30.20 -44.69 -43.35
CA ASP A 251 29.25 -43.60 -43.33
C ASP A 251 29.42 -42.78 -42.07
N VAL A 252 29.05 -41.49 -42.09
CA VAL A 252 29.23 -40.56 -41.00
C VAL A 252 27.99 -39.73 -40.77
N ASP A 253 27.68 -39.53 -39.50
CA ASP A 253 26.69 -38.58 -39.07
C ASP A 253 27.21 -37.82 -37.81
N PHE A 254 26.49 -36.88 -37.28
CA PHE A 254 26.97 -36.03 -36.22
C PHE A 254 26.03 -36.03 -35.05
N ILE A 255 26.60 -35.84 -33.85
CA ILE A 255 25.84 -35.67 -32.62
C ILE A 255 26.43 -34.51 -31.81
N TYR A 256 25.58 -33.78 -31.09
CA TYR A 256 26.01 -32.73 -30.19
C TYR A 256 26.05 -33.26 -28.74
N VAL A 257 27.20 -33.21 -28.10
CA VAL A 257 27.35 -33.61 -26.69
C VAL A 257 27.14 -32.40 -25.82
N THR A 258 26.20 -32.54 -24.86
CA THR A 258 25.82 -31.48 -23.92
C THR A 258 26.29 -31.81 -22.50
N GLN A 259 26.31 -30.79 -21.67
CA GLN A 259 26.56 -30.95 -20.24
C GLN A 259 25.23 -31.05 -19.51
N PRO A 260 25.05 -31.96 -18.53
CA PRO A 260 23.86 -32.03 -17.71
C PRO A 260 23.54 -30.66 -17.05
N LEU A 261 22.27 -30.25 -17.03
CA LEU A 261 21.83 -28.97 -16.48
C LEU A 261 22.27 -28.75 -15.02
N LEU A 262 22.43 -29.82 -14.24
CA LEU A 262 22.90 -29.76 -12.86
C LEU A 262 24.37 -29.38 -12.72
N GLU A 263 25.20 -29.68 -13.73
CA GLU A 263 26.63 -29.37 -13.76
C GLU A 263 26.92 -28.05 -14.49
N SER A 264 25.95 -27.55 -15.26
CA SER A 264 26.10 -26.29 -15.97
C SER A 264 26.17 -25.12 -15.01
N SER A 265 27.05 -24.17 -15.27
CA SER A 265 27.28 -23.00 -14.41
C SER A 265 27.32 -21.71 -15.22
N LEU A 266 26.89 -20.62 -14.61
CA LEU A 266 27.04 -19.27 -15.13
C LEU A 266 27.98 -18.50 -14.19
N PHE A 267 29.07 -17.95 -14.70
CA PHE A 267 30.11 -17.27 -13.90
C PHE A 267 30.65 -18.13 -12.74
N GLY A 268 30.76 -19.47 -12.93
CA GLY A 268 31.20 -20.40 -11.89
C GLY A 268 30.15 -20.77 -10.83
N ILE A 269 28.93 -20.30 -10.98
CA ILE A 269 27.81 -20.62 -10.07
C ILE A 269 26.89 -21.62 -10.78
N PRO A 270 26.65 -22.82 -10.24
CA PRO A 270 25.75 -23.80 -10.84
C PRO A 270 24.33 -23.24 -11.00
N TYR A 271 23.65 -23.55 -12.11
CA TYR A 271 22.30 -23.06 -12.39
C TYR A 271 21.28 -23.44 -11.31
N TRP A 272 21.42 -24.58 -10.65
CA TRP A 272 20.55 -24.97 -9.56
C TRP A 272 20.69 -24.03 -8.34
N VAL A 273 21.90 -23.49 -8.08
CA VAL A 273 22.13 -22.47 -7.02
C VAL A 273 21.46 -21.16 -7.39
N LEU A 274 21.59 -20.74 -8.65
CA LEU A 274 20.92 -19.53 -9.17
C LEU A 274 19.40 -19.68 -9.10
N GLY A 275 18.90 -20.87 -9.44
CA GLY A 275 17.48 -21.21 -9.31
C GLY A 275 17.00 -21.14 -7.86
N LEU A 276 17.77 -21.66 -6.93
CA LEU A 276 17.44 -21.61 -5.49
C LEU A 276 17.50 -20.20 -4.94
N LEU A 277 18.48 -19.39 -5.33
CA LEU A 277 18.57 -17.98 -4.96
C LEU A 277 17.40 -17.16 -5.52
N SER A 278 17.02 -17.40 -6.77
CA SER A 278 15.86 -16.74 -7.40
C SER A 278 14.56 -17.10 -6.68
N LEU A 279 14.39 -18.37 -6.31
CA LEU A 279 13.22 -18.83 -5.54
C LEU A 279 13.16 -18.17 -4.16
N LEU A 280 14.30 -18.08 -3.46
CA LEU A 280 14.38 -17.38 -2.17
C LEU A 280 14.08 -15.89 -2.29
N CYS A 281 14.55 -15.23 -3.34
CA CYS A 281 14.20 -13.84 -3.64
C CYS A 281 12.69 -13.67 -3.87
N ILE A 282 12.08 -14.50 -4.70
CA ILE A 282 10.64 -14.46 -4.98
C ILE A 282 9.85 -14.71 -3.68
N LEU A 283 10.27 -15.69 -2.88
CA LEU A 283 9.63 -16.00 -1.60
C LEU A 283 9.74 -14.82 -0.62
N SER A 284 10.92 -14.20 -0.51
CA SER A 284 11.13 -13.04 0.36
C SER A 284 10.29 -11.83 -0.07
N VAL A 285 10.23 -11.54 -1.37
CA VAL A 285 9.38 -10.48 -1.94
C VAL A 285 7.91 -10.78 -1.71
N THR A 286 7.50 -12.04 -1.89
CA THR A 286 6.12 -12.47 -1.66
C THR A 286 5.74 -12.34 -0.18
N ILE A 287 6.61 -12.78 0.73
CA ILE A 287 6.42 -12.64 2.18
C ILE A 287 6.35 -11.15 2.57
N PHE A 288 7.26 -10.33 2.02
CA PHE A 288 7.24 -8.89 2.25
C PHE A 288 5.94 -8.25 1.74
N TYR A 289 5.50 -8.59 0.53
CA TYR A 289 4.25 -8.11 -0.06
C TYR A 289 3.03 -8.54 0.77
N VAL A 290 2.96 -9.83 1.15
CA VAL A 290 1.87 -10.34 2.01
C VAL A 290 1.88 -9.68 3.38
N LYS A 291 3.05 -9.50 4.01
CA LYS A 291 3.19 -8.75 5.27
C LYS A 291 2.74 -7.29 5.10
N GLN A 292 3.14 -6.63 4.02
CA GLN A 292 2.75 -5.24 3.75
C GLN A 292 1.23 -5.14 3.48
N LYS A 293 0.66 -6.07 2.70
CA LYS A 293 -0.78 -6.15 2.44
C LYS A 293 -1.56 -6.41 3.73
N ARG A 294 -1.13 -7.37 4.55
CA ARG A 294 -1.74 -7.64 5.86
C ARG A 294 -1.60 -6.46 6.83
N ARG A 295 -0.47 -5.73 6.81
CA ARG A 295 -0.33 -4.48 7.60
C ARG A 295 -1.29 -3.39 7.12
N LYS A 296 -1.50 -3.22 5.81
CA LYS A 296 -2.49 -2.26 5.26
C LYS A 296 -3.92 -2.68 5.58
N GLU A 297 -4.26 -3.95 5.44
CA GLU A 297 -5.59 -4.49 5.78
C GLU A 297 -5.87 -4.42 7.30
N ARG A 298 -4.83 -4.48 8.14
CA ARG A 298 -4.94 -4.29 9.59
C ARG A 298 -5.02 -2.83 10.01
N ARG A 299 -4.51 -1.88 9.20
CA ARG A 299 -4.69 -0.46 9.45
C ARG A 299 -6.15 -0.08 9.20
N ARG A 300 -6.79 0.41 10.27
CA ARG A 300 -8.17 0.92 10.18
C ARG A 300 -8.21 2.30 9.56
N TYR A 301 -7.13 3.07 9.77
CA TYR A 301 -7.04 4.46 9.35
C TYR A 301 -5.98 4.59 8.25
N ILE A 302 -6.44 4.99 7.06
CA ILE A 302 -5.58 5.20 5.91
C ILE A 302 -5.34 6.70 5.82
N GLU A 303 -4.18 7.15 6.29
CA GLU A 303 -3.84 8.56 6.35
C GLU A 303 -2.35 8.80 6.04
N MET A 304 -2.06 9.97 5.49
CA MET A 304 -0.70 10.49 5.38
C MET A 304 -0.54 11.62 6.38
N ILE A 305 0.25 11.41 7.42
CA ILE A 305 0.47 12.41 8.48
C ILE A 305 1.82 13.06 8.29
N ASP A 306 1.79 14.39 8.21
CA ASP A 306 2.99 15.21 8.35
C ASP A 306 3.13 15.66 9.82
N PHE A 307 3.90 14.89 10.57
CA PHE A 307 4.10 15.14 11.99
C PHE A 307 4.78 16.50 12.28
N SER A 308 5.48 17.11 11.32
CA SER A 308 6.16 18.40 11.52
C SER A 308 5.18 19.56 11.68
N THR A 309 3.98 19.43 11.12
CA THR A 309 2.93 20.46 11.13
C THR A 309 1.93 20.30 12.27
N LEU A 310 2.08 19.25 13.09
CA LEU A 310 1.22 19.03 14.24
C LEU A 310 1.73 19.80 15.47
N PRO A 311 0.85 20.35 16.33
CA PRO A 311 1.26 21.02 17.54
C PRO A 311 1.96 20.06 18.50
N ARG A 312 3.18 20.42 18.96
CA ARG A 312 3.99 19.56 19.83
C ARG A 312 4.57 20.29 21.03
N HIS A 313 4.81 21.58 20.90
CA HIS A 313 5.46 22.41 21.90
C HIS A 313 4.72 23.74 22.08
N GLY A 314 4.49 24.13 23.29
CA GLY A 314 3.82 25.39 23.67
C GLY A 314 3.15 25.31 25.05
N GLU A 315 3.04 26.45 25.73
CA GLU A 315 2.43 26.52 27.07
C GLU A 315 0.91 26.32 27.05
N ARG A 316 0.26 26.71 25.97
CA ARG A 316 -1.21 26.64 25.79
C ARG A 316 -1.62 25.51 24.83
N LEU A 317 -1.11 24.31 25.11
CA LEU A 317 -1.51 23.10 24.41
C LEU A 317 -2.43 22.25 25.28
N ALA A 318 -3.47 21.72 24.65
CA ALA A 318 -4.40 20.73 25.18
C ALA A 318 -3.93 19.32 24.78
N PHE A 319 -3.63 18.46 25.74
CA PHE A 319 -3.34 17.05 25.49
C PHE A 319 -4.66 16.29 25.29
N VAL A 320 -5.06 16.06 24.05
CA VAL A 320 -6.36 15.45 23.74
C VAL A 320 -6.30 13.95 23.46
N GLY A 321 -5.13 13.34 23.44
CA GLY A 321 -5.04 11.91 23.24
C GLY A 321 -3.81 11.45 22.46
N ARG A 322 -3.99 10.44 21.61
CA ARG A 322 -2.93 9.90 20.76
C ARG A 322 -3.37 9.80 19.31
N ILE A 323 -2.44 10.07 18.40
CA ILE A 323 -2.65 9.84 16.99
C ILE A 323 -2.88 8.33 16.78
N ALA A 324 -3.98 7.99 16.15
CA ALA A 324 -4.43 6.61 15.98
C ALA A 324 -3.35 5.77 15.27
N GLU A 325 -3.13 4.55 15.75
CA GLU A 325 -2.14 3.59 15.24
C GLU A 325 -0.65 4.01 15.32
N HIS A 326 -0.36 5.29 15.60
CA HIS A 326 1.01 5.79 15.76
C HIS A 326 1.45 5.91 17.22
N GLY A 327 0.49 6.01 18.14
CA GLY A 327 0.78 6.10 19.58
C GLY A 327 1.44 7.41 20.04
N ILE A 328 1.68 8.34 19.12
CA ILE A 328 2.24 9.67 19.40
C ILE A 328 1.16 10.52 20.09
N ARG A 329 1.55 11.32 21.07
CA ARG A 329 0.63 12.26 21.76
C ARG A 329 0.07 13.28 20.77
N ALA A 330 -1.22 13.54 20.87
CA ALA A 330 -1.94 14.51 20.07
C ALA A 330 -2.32 15.71 20.91
N PHE A 331 -2.08 16.89 20.40
CA PHE A 331 -2.35 18.17 21.07
C PHE A 331 -3.20 19.08 20.19
N PHE A 332 -3.97 19.97 20.83
CA PHE A 332 -4.59 21.11 20.19
C PHE A 332 -4.04 22.40 20.79
N GLU A 333 -3.93 23.43 19.97
CA GLU A 333 -3.63 24.80 20.44
C GLU A 333 -4.91 25.41 21.01
N ILE A 334 -4.91 25.71 22.30
CA ILE A 334 -6.10 26.22 23.00
C ILE A 334 -6.61 27.51 22.37
N ASP A 335 -5.71 28.42 21.99
CA ASP A 335 -6.12 29.69 21.39
C ASP A 335 -6.77 29.55 20.03
N ARG A 336 -6.53 28.44 19.31
CA ARG A 336 -7.24 28.14 18.05
C ARG A 336 -8.66 27.64 18.23
N LEU A 337 -9.07 27.26 19.45
CA LEU A 337 -10.46 26.89 19.72
C LEU A 337 -11.41 28.09 19.58
N GLN A 338 -10.90 29.36 19.59
CA GLN A 338 -11.70 30.54 19.24
C GLN A 338 -12.15 30.53 17.76
N GLU A 339 -11.51 29.73 16.90
CA GLU A 339 -11.91 29.52 15.50
C GLU A 339 -13.02 28.46 15.37
N HIS A 340 -13.59 28.06 16.48
CA HIS A 340 -14.72 27.14 16.66
C HIS A 340 -14.42 25.70 16.25
N THR A 341 -15.13 24.79 16.90
CA THR A 341 -15.00 23.34 16.70
C THR A 341 -16.36 22.71 16.57
N VAL A 342 -16.53 21.82 15.62
CA VAL A 342 -17.71 20.96 15.49
C VAL A 342 -17.32 19.51 15.75
N ILE A 343 -18.17 18.79 16.50
CA ILE A 343 -17.97 17.38 16.84
C ILE A 343 -19.23 16.61 16.45
N ALA A 344 -19.10 15.70 15.48
CA ALA A 344 -20.23 14.93 14.98
C ALA A 344 -20.01 13.42 15.04
N GLY A 345 -21.09 12.65 15.00
CA GLY A 345 -21.08 11.19 14.92
C GLY A 345 -22.27 10.53 15.60
N SER A 346 -22.41 9.23 15.43
CA SER A 346 -23.52 8.45 15.99
C SER A 346 -23.50 8.42 17.52
N THR A 347 -24.64 8.11 18.13
CA THR A 347 -24.75 7.86 19.56
C THR A 347 -23.80 6.73 19.98
N GLY A 348 -23.10 6.90 21.10
CA GLY A 348 -22.11 5.95 21.60
C GLY A 348 -20.78 5.93 20.84
N ALA A 349 -20.56 6.83 19.89
CA ALA A 349 -19.26 6.95 19.20
C ALA A 349 -18.18 7.66 20.04
N GLY A 350 -18.57 8.39 21.09
CA GLY A 350 -17.67 9.10 21.98
C GLY A 350 -17.58 10.61 21.73
N LYS A 351 -18.57 11.23 21.07
CA LYS A 351 -18.63 12.68 20.82
C LYS A 351 -18.45 13.50 22.11
N THR A 352 -19.32 13.23 23.09
CA THR A 352 -19.33 13.97 24.37
C THR A 352 -18.02 13.76 25.13
N ILE A 353 -17.43 12.55 25.09
CA ILE A 353 -16.11 12.28 25.70
C ILE A 353 -15.01 13.12 25.02
N ALA A 354 -15.02 13.21 23.68
CA ALA A 354 -14.02 14.02 22.95
C ALA A 354 -14.15 15.52 23.28
N ALA A 355 -15.39 16.02 23.40
CA ALA A 355 -15.64 17.40 23.80
C ALA A 355 -15.23 17.66 25.25
N GLN A 356 -15.58 16.74 26.17
CA GLN A 356 -15.24 16.83 27.59
C GLN A 356 -13.72 16.80 27.81
N ASP A 357 -13.01 16.00 27.05
CA ASP A 357 -11.52 15.95 27.05
C ASP A 357 -10.92 17.34 26.72
N ILE A 358 -11.39 17.97 25.63
CA ILE A 358 -10.95 19.30 25.23
C ILE A 358 -11.28 20.33 26.32
N VAL A 359 -12.47 20.26 26.92
CA VAL A 359 -12.94 21.16 27.98
C VAL A 359 -12.10 21.00 29.24
N GLU A 360 -11.75 19.78 29.66
CA GLU A 360 -10.85 19.54 30.78
C GLU A 360 -9.53 20.29 30.63
N GLU A 361 -8.92 20.20 29.44
CA GLU A 361 -7.66 20.87 29.15
C GLU A 361 -7.81 22.40 29.15
N CYS A 362 -8.94 22.91 28.65
CA CYS A 362 -9.24 24.36 28.73
C CYS A 362 -9.35 24.83 30.17
N LEU A 363 -10.08 24.10 31.01
CA LEU A 363 -10.20 24.42 32.46
C LEU A 363 -8.86 24.38 33.18
N LEU A 364 -8.00 23.39 32.88
CA LEU A 364 -6.64 23.29 33.45
C LEU A 364 -5.75 24.48 33.06
N LYS A 365 -6.05 25.14 31.95
CA LYS A 365 -5.33 26.33 31.46
C LYS A 365 -6.02 27.65 31.83
N GLY A 366 -7.01 27.60 32.73
CA GLY A 366 -7.70 28.77 33.24
C GLY A 366 -8.71 29.39 32.31
N ILE A 367 -9.20 28.66 31.33
CA ILE A 367 -10.28 29.11 30.45
C ILE A 367 -11.60 28.90 31.17
N SER A 368 -12.52 29.89 31.14
CA SER A 368 -13.90 29.70 31.59
C SER A 368 -14.70 28.91 30.59
N VAL A 369 -15.57 28.03 31.09
CA VAL A 369 -16.38 27.17 30.22
C VAL A 369 -17.86 27.25 30.59
N ILE A 370 -18.70 27.40 29.58
CA ILE A 370 -20.15 27.29 29.71
C ILE A 370 -20.63 26.13 28.87
N VAL A 371 -21.51 25.31 29.42
CA VAL A 371 -22.08 24.15 28.71
C VAL A 371 -23.61 24.23 28.75
N PHE A 372 -24.23 24.09 27.61
CA PHE A 372 -25.70 23.89 27.47
C PHE A 372 -25.93 22.39 27.25
N ASP A 373 -26.38 21.72 28.31
CA ASP A 373 -26.49 20.26 28.39
C ASP A 373 -27.93 19.77 28.47
N PRO A 374 -28.51 19.27 27.35
CA PRO A 374 -29.86 18.74 27.31
C PRO A 374 -30.00 17.31 27.87
N THR A 375 -28.90 16.73 28.38
CA THR A 375 -28.85 15.34 28.87
C THR A 375 -28.33 15.19 30.29
N ALA A 376 -27.88 16.30 30.89
CA ALA A 376 -27.21 16.38 32.19
C ALA A 376 -25.89 15.53 32.28
N GLN A 377 -25.34 15.08 31.16
CA GLN A 377 -24.11 14.24 31.14
C GLN A 377 -22.85 15.01 31.61
N TRP A 378 -22.82 16.31 31.47
CA TRP A 378 -21.67 17.15 31.84
C TRP A 378 -21.54 17.36 33.35
N THR A 379 -22.58 17.07 34.11
CA THR A 379 -22.58 17.27 35.58
C THR A 379 -21.54 16.42 36.31
N GLY A 380 -21.00 15.38 35.67
CA GLY A 380 -19.90 14.56 36.16
C GLY A 380 -18.58 15.32 36.40
N PHE A 381 -18.39 16.53 35.78
CA PHE A 381 -17.19 17.38 35.98
C PHE A 381 -16.91 17.70 37.41
N LEU A 382 -17.95 17.83 38.23
CA LEU A 382 -17.82 18.16 39.63
C LEU A 382 -17.34 17.00 40.53
N ARG A 383 -17.08 15.82 39.90
CA ARG A 383 -16.60 14.65 40.61
C ARG A 383 -15.30 14.09 40.03
N LYS A 384 -14.44 13.63 40.93
CA LYS A 384 -13.21 12.92 40.55
C LYS A 384 -13.56 11.59 39.87
N ASN A 385 -12.83 11.24 38.78
CA ASN A 385 -12.98 9.96 38.13
C ASN A 385 -12.65 8.79 39.07
N ARG A 386 -13.60 7.90 39.27
CA ARG A 386 -13.49 6.64 40.02
C ARG A 386 -13.96 5.43 39.20
N ASP A 387 -14.22 5.62 37.91
CA ASP A 387 -14.64 4.54 37.03
C ASP A 387 -13.45 3.64 36.69
N ARG A 388 -13.50 2.37 37.18
CA ARG A 388 -12.41 1.41 37.01
C ARG A 388 -12.11 1.12 35.53
N GLY A 389 -13.12 1.15 34.66
CA GLY A 389 -12.96 0.93 33.23
C GLY A 389 -12.16 2.07 32.58
N MET A 390 -12.54 3.31 32.93
CA MET A 390 -11.86 4.51 32.42
C MET A 390 -10.41 4.62 32.97
N LEU A 391 -10.19 4.37 34.26
CA LEU A 391 -8.86 4.43 34.87
C LEU A 391 -7.89 3.40 34.29
N LYS A 392 -8.33 2.20 33.92
CA LYS A 392 -7.49 1.21 33.20
C LYS A 392 -6.92 1.74 31.90
N LEU A 393 -7.63 2.64 31.23
CA LEU A 393 -7.17 3.24 29.96
C LEU A 393 -6.07 4.29 30.16
N TYR A 394 -5.93 4.88 31.35
CA TYR A 394 -4.93 5.92 31.63
C TYR A 394 -3.52 5.48 31.24
N LYS A 395 -3.15 4.24 31.59
CA LYS A 395 -1.83 3.66 31.26
C LYS A 395 -1.51 3.70 29.77
N MET A 396 -2.53 3.49 28.92
CA MET A 396 -2.36 3.50 27.46
C MET A 396 -2.02 4.90 26.93
N PHE A 397 -2.36 5.97 27.68
CA PHE A 397 -2.11 7.36 27.33
C PHE A 397 -0.91 7.96 28.07
N GLY A 398 -0.25 7.16 28.94
CA GLY A 398 0.85 7.64 29.78
C GLY A 398 0.38 8.56 30.92
N MET A 399 -0.88 8.37 31.36
CA MET A 399 -1.50 9.10 32.47
C MET A 399 -1.43 8.25 33.76
N LYS A 400 -1.43 8.92 34.88
CA LYS A 400 -1.44 8.33 36.24
C LYS A 400 -2.84 8.43 36.84
N GLU A 401 -3.25 7.48 37.66
CA GLU A 401 -4.53 7.53 38.39
C GLU A 401 -4.64 8.75 39.32
N SER A 402 -3.50 9.27 39.78
CA SER A 402 -3.43 10.51 40.62
C SER A 402 -3.85 11.76 39.83
N GLU A 403 -3.84 11.74 38.49
CA GLU A 403 -4.26 12.88 37.67
C GLU A 403 -5.79 13.03 37.63
N ALA A 404 -6.54 11.98 37.96
CA ALA A 404 -7.98 12.06 38.11
C ALA A 404 -8.40 13.10 39.11
N ARG A 405 -9.31 14.00 38.74
CA ARG A 405 -9.74 15.13 39.57
C ARG A 405 -11.18 15.55 39.31
N ALA A 406 -11.73 16.30 40.21
CA ALA A 406 -12.94 17.09 39.97
C ALA A 406 -12.54 18.50 39.50
N PHE A 407 -13.43 19.16 38.80
CA PHE A 407 -13.27 20.54 38.36
C PHE A 407 -14.19 21.46 39.16
N ASN A 408 -13.77 22.71 39.36
CA ASN A 408 -14.60 23.73 40.02
C ASN A 408 -15.70 24.17 39.05
N GLY A 409 -16.90 24.22 39.52
CA GLY A 409 -18.00 24.65 38.66
C GLY A 409 -19.34 24.76 39.36
N SER A 410 -20.34 25.15 38.63
CA SER A 410 -21.72 25.27 39.09
C SER A 410 -22.70 24.60 38.13
N ILE A 411 -23.78 24.09 38.68
CA ILE A 411 -24.88 23.49 37.90
C ILE A 411 -26.10 24.43 38.04
N LYS A 412 -26.67 24.85 36.91
CA LYS A 412 -27.84 25.68 36.83
C LYS A 412 -28.95 24.90 36.15
N ILE A 413 -30.02 24.58 36.87
CA ILE A 413 -31.24 23.99 36.25
C ILE A 413 -32.06 25.15 35.70
N VAL A 414 -32.13 25.23 34.38
CA VAL A 414 -32.90 26.28 33.70
C VAL A 414 -34.40 25.90 33.68
N LYS A 415 -35.24 26.88 34.04
CA LYS A 415 -36.69 26.75 34.02
C LYS A 415 -37.35 27.96 33.34
N PRO A 416 -38.45 27.79 32.61
CA PRO A 416 -39.22 28.90 32.07
C PRO A 416 -39.76 29.79 33.19
N PRO A 417 -39.99 31.09 32.95
CA PRO A 417 -39.63 31.84 31.74
C PRO A 417 -38.12 32.10 31.63
N ILE A 418 -37.62 32.09 30.41
CA ILE A 418 -36.20 32.40 30.14
C ILE A 418 -35.96 33.89 30.46
N ARG A 419 -35.08 34.15 31.42
CA ARG A 419 -34.73 35.50 31.85
C ARG A 419 -33.56 36.06 31.08
N GLU A 420 -33.34 37.35 31.17
CA GLU A 420 -32.14 38.02 30.65
C GLU A 420 -30.88 37.36 31.17
N PHE A 421 -29.98 37.06 30.23
CA PHE A 421 -28.70 36.39 30.52
C PHE A 421 -27.58 37.40 30.59
N ASP A 422 -26.73 37.28 31.60
CA ASP A 422 -25.50 38.09 31.75
C ASP A 422 -24.27 37.19 31.66
N ILE A 423 -23.63 37.19 30.51
CA ILE A 423 -22.46 36.34 30.21
C ILE A 423 -21.28 36.62 31.14
N LYS A 424 -21.10 37.89 31.60
CA LYS A 424 -19.95 38.28 32.44
C LYS A 424 -19.91 37.53 33.77
N ARG A 425 -21.06 37.14 34.30
CA ARG A 425 -21.17 36.35 35.55
C ARG A 425 -20.49 34.97 35.46
N TYR A 426 -20.33 34.45 34.27
CA TYR A 426 -19.83 33.07 34.01
C TYR A 426 -18.44 33.05 33.42
N MET A 427 -17.76 34.20 33.33
CA MET A 427 -16.38 34.32 32.82
C MET A 427 -15.34 34.13 33.90
N ASN A 428 -15.50 33.13 34.77
CA ASN A 428 -14.57 32.83 35.85
C ASN A 428 -13.45 31.90 35.34
N PRO A 429 -12.16 32.30 35.41
CA PRO A 429 -11.06 31.51 34.93
C PRO A 429 -11.01 30.11 35.58
N GLY A 430 -10.94 29.04 34.73
CA GLY A 430 -10.84 27.66 35.20
C GLY A 430 -12.10 27.07 35.82
N GLU A 431 -13.25 27.75 35.67
CA GLU A 431 -14.54 27.26 36.15
C GLU A 431 -15.44 26.83 35.00
N ILE A 432 -16.25 25.78 35.26
CA ILE A 432 -17.27 25.32 34.36
C ILE A 432 -18.65 25.65 34.91
N THR A 433 -19.52 26.26 34.09
CA THR A 433 -20.95 26.41 34.39
C THR A 433 -21.77 25.52 33.46
N ILE A 434 -22.54 24.60 34.05
CA ILE A 434 -23.35 23.65 33.33
C ILE A 434 -24.83 24.02 33.43
N PHE A 435 -25.43 24.43 32.32
CA PHE A 435 -26.83 24.71 32.23
C PHE A 435 -27.54 23.43 31.83
N CYS A 436 -28.24 22.77 32.77
CA CYS A 436 -29.09 21.63 32.51
C CYS A 436 -30.40 22.13 31.89
N ILE A 437 -30.63 21.78 30.65
CA ILE A 437 -31.76 22.22 29.83
C ILE A 437 -32.65 21.03 29.39
N ASP A 438 -32.49 19.88 30.08
CA ASP A 438 -33.21 18.64 29.80
C ASP A 438 -34.71 18.72 29.97
N LYS A 439 -35.19 19.69 30.79
CA LYS A 439 -36.64 19.91 31.05
C LYS A 439 -37.27 21.05 30.25
N LEU A 440 -36.51 21.69 29.36
CA LEU A 440 -36.99 22.76 28.51
C LEU A 440 -37.67 22.21 27.24
N SER A 441 -38.68 22.93 26.76
CA SER A 441 -39.20 22.70 25.43
C SER A 441 -38.17 23.10 24.34
N PRO A 442 -38.31 22.60 23.11
CA PRO A 442 -37.44 23.02 22.01
C PRO A 442 -37.43 24.54 21.80
N GLU A 443 -38.56 25.19 21.96
CA GLU A 443 -38.77 26.66 21.85
C GLU A 443 -38.02 27.38 22.96
N ASP A 444 -38.10 26.89 24.22
CA ASP A 444 -37.37 27.48 25.36
C ASP A 444 -35.86 27.32 25.23
N ILE A 445 -35.39 26.17 24.72
CA ILE A 445 -33.98 25.96 24.42
C ILE A 445 -33.49 26.98 23.38
N GLU A 446 -34.27 27.19 22.33
CA GLU A 446 -33.96 28.14 21.28
C GLU A 446 -33.92 29.58 21.81
N LEU A 447 -34.89 29.98 22.63
CA LEU A 447 -34.93 31.29 23.29
C LEU A 447 -33.71 31.48 24.21
N LEU A 448 -33.35 30.47 24.99
CA LEU A 448 -32.16 30.53 25.85
C LEU A 448 -30.89 30.78 25.02
N ILE A 449 -30.68 30.05 23.94
CA ILE A 449 -29.52 30.19 23.09
C ILE A 449 -29.47 31.57 22.43
N ILE A 450 -30.61 32.07 21.97
CA ILE A 450 -30.71 33.44 21.46
C ILE A 450 -30.31 34.45 22.52
N GLU A 451 -30.87 34.37 23.74
CA GLU A 451 -30.53 35.28 24.84
C GLU A 451 -29.02 35.24 25.24
N VAL A 452 -28.49 34.04 25.30
CA VAL A 452 -27.05 33.87 25.58
C VAL A 452 -26.19 34.56 24.52
N ILE A 453 -26.47 34.35 23.26
CA ILE A 453 -25.71 34.95 22.14
C ILE A 453 -25.91 36.48 22.17
N LEU A 454 -27.12 36.97 22.35
CA LEU A 454 -27.40 38.43 22.49
C LEU A 454 -26.67 39.04 23.68
N SER A 455 -26.56 38.29 24.79
CA SER A 455 -25.84 38.81 25.99
C SER A 455 -24.38 39.06 25.71
N VAL A 456 -23.74 38.20 24.90
CA VAL A 456 -22.36 38.44 24.46
C VAL A 456 -22.25 39.72 23.65
N PHE A 457 -23.13 39.94 22.69
CA PHE A 457 -23.14 41.18 21.90
C PHE A 457 -23.40 42.44 22.78
N ARG A 458 -24.31 42.36 23.77
CA ARG A 458 -24.62 43.46 24.70
C ARG A 458 -23.46 43.73 25.64
N SER A 459 -22.62 42.75 25.94
CA SER A 459 -21.57 42.83 26.98
C SER A 459 -20.39 43.76 26.63
N ARG A 460 -20.28 44.19 25.36
CA ARG A 460 -19.16 45.04 24.83
C ARG A 460 -17.81 44.58 25.34
N MET A 461 -17.44 43.33 25.02
CA MET A 461 -16.15 42.76 25.43
C MET A 461 -15.00 43.36 24.64
N GLU A 462 -13.84 43.43 25.26
CA GLU A 462 -12.60 43.81 24.60
C GLU A 462 -12.13 42.69 23.67
N GLU A 463 -11.57 43.07 22.54
CA GLU A 463 -10.97 42.14 21.60
C GLU A 463 -9.84 41.32 22.24
N SER A 464 -9.70 40.08 21.78
CA SER A 464 -8.66 39.20 22.31
C SER A 464 -8.21 38.19 21.27
N THR A 465 -6.90 38.06 21.11
CA THR A 465 -6.28 36.99 20.30
C THR A 465 -6.10 35.68 21.09
N LYS A 466 -6.36 35.72 22.41
CA LYS A 466 -6.30 34.55 23.29
C LYS A 466 -7.69 34.09 23.65
N LEU A 467 -7.89 32.78 23.72
CA LEU A 467 -9.15 32.21 24.20
C LEU A 467 -9.38 32.60 25.67
N LYS A 468 -10.50 33.27 25.96
CA LYS A 468 -10.96 33.67 27.30
C LYS A 468 -12.08 32.74 27.80
N MET A 469 -12.96 32.34 26.90
CA MET A 469 -14.13 31.53 27.22
C MET A 469 -14.41 30.51 26.14
N LEU A 470 -14.89 29.35 26.53
CA LEU A 470 -15.38 28.30 25.65
C LEU A 470 -16.85 28.04 25.94
N MET A 471 -17.71 28.13 24.91
CA MET A 471 -19.13 27.79 24.99
C MET A 471 -19.38 26.46 24.30
N VAL A 472 -20.01 25.54 24.99
CA VAL A 472 -20.32 24.20 24.46
C VAL A 472 -21.84 24.06 24.31
N PHE A 473 -22.27 23.76 23.10
CA PHE A 473 -23.67 23.45 22.80
C PHE A 473 -23.76 21.96 22.47
N ASP A 474 -24.27 21.20 23.43
CA ASP A 474 -24.49 19.76 23.20
C ASP A 474 -25.81 19.51 22.51
N GLU A 475 -25.85 18.49 21.65
CA GLU A 475 -27.01 18.10 20.82
C GLU A 475 -27.63 19.30 20.04
N VAL A 476 -26.75 20.15 19.48
CA VAL A 476 -27.15 21.41 18.81
C VAL A 476 -28.06 21.19 17.59
N HIS A 477 -28.11 19.98 17.04
CA HIS A 477 -29.04 19.63 15.96
C HIS A 477 -30.52 19.80 16.38
N ARG A 478 -30.84 19.82 17.68
CA ARG A 478 -32.22 20.10 18.19
C ARG A 478 -32.73 21.48 17.80
N LEU A 479 -31.87 22.42 17.45
CA LEU A 479 -32.24 23.75 16.95
C LEU A 479 -32.64 23.75 15.48
N LEU A 480 -32.38 22.65 14.76
CA LEU A 480 -32.77 22.54 13.35
C LEU A 480 -34.29 22.25 13.23
N PRO A 481 -34.96 22.82 12.23
CA PRO A 481 -36.40 22.59 12.01
C PRO A 481 -36.74 21.11 11.88
N LYS A 482 -35.89 20.31 11.28
CA LYS A 482 -36.07 18.86 11.15
C LYS A 482 -36.19 18.14 12.51
N PHE A 483 -35.65 18.72 13.59
CA PHE A 483 -35.63 18.15 14.94
C PHE A 483 -36.47 18.94 15.94
N GLY A 484 -37.41 19.81 15.47
CA GLY A 484 -38.35 20.55 16.30
C GLY A 484 -38.00 22.00 16.59
N GLY A 485 -36.84 22.51 16.18
CA GLY A 485 -36.48 23.91 16.30
C GLY A 485 -37.20 24.79 15.26
N SER A 486 -37.33 26.11 15.54
CA SER A 486 -37.87 27.06 14.56
C SER A 486 -36.80 27.54 13.55
N GLY A 487 -35.54 27.30 13.86
CA GLY A 487 -34.37 27.74 13.07
C GLY A 487 -33.89 29.15 13.42
N LYS A 488 -34.57 29.90 14.27
CA LYS A 488 -34.13 31.25 14.70
C LYS A 488 -32.86 31.18 15.52
N GLY A 489 -32.69 30.17 16.38
CA GLY A 489 -31.47 29.92 17.15
C GLY A 489 -30.28 29.62 16.27
N ILE A 490 -30.49 28.90 15.17
CA ILE A 490 -29.43 28.59 14.20
C ILE A 490 -28.89 29.87 13.54
N VAL A 491 -29.75 30.83 13.20
CA VAL A 491 -29.36 32.13 12.63
C VAL A 491 -28.47 32.92 13.62
N GLN A 492 -28.83 32.91 14.91
CA GLN A 492 -27.99 33.56 15.92
C GLN A 492 -26.69 32.81 16.16
N LEU A 493 -26.69 31.49 16.11
CA LEU A 493 -25.48 30.66 16.22
C LEU A 493 -24.54 30.91 15.05
N GLU A 494 -25.03 31.06 13.84
CA GLU A 494 -24.24 31.46 12.66
C GLU A 494 -23.59 32.83 12.88
N ARG A 495 -24.30 33.79 13.39
CA ARG A 495 -23.75 35.11 13.74
C ARG A 495 -22.69 35.00 14.82
N ALA A 496 -22.90 34.17 15.85
CA ALA A 496 -21.92 33.89 16.88
C ALA A 496 -20.64 33.28 16.29
N CYS A 497 -20.75 32.32 15.38
CA CYS A 497 -19.60 31.73 14.69
C CYS A 497 -18.77 32.73 13.88
N ARG A 498 -19.40 33.80 13.35
CA ARG A 498 -18.67 34.86 12.64
C ARG A 498 -17.96 35.87 13.56
N GLU A 499 -18.57 36.21 14.70
CA GLU A 499 -18.17 37.36 15.48
C GLU A 499 -17.40 37.02 16.77
N PHE A 500 -17.70 35.89 17.44
CA PHE A 500 -17.22 35.59 18.78
C PHE A 500 -15.70 35.45 18.90
N ARG A 501 -15.07 35.02 17.81
CA ARG A 501 -13.61 34.95 17.72
C ARG A 501 -12.93 36.27 18.07
N LYS A 502 -13.54 37.43 17.74
CA LYS A 502 -12.99 38.75 18.00
C LYS A 502 -12.75 38.99 19.51
N TRP A 503 -13.59 38.39 20.36
CA TRP A 503 -13.55 38.57 21.81
C TRP A 503 -12.89 37.41 22.54
N GLY A 504 -12.24 36.50 21.84
CA GLY A 504 -11.60 35.33 22.42
C GLY A 504 -12.60 34.31 22.95
N ILE A 505 -13.80 34.21 22.33
CA ILE A 505 -14.83 33.24 22.67
C ILE A 505 -14.83 32.14 21.61
N GLY A 506 -14.58 30.89 22.03
CA GLY A 506 -14.67 29.70 21.19
C GLY A 506 -16.01 29.00 21.35
N LEU A 507 -16.46 28.33 20.30
CA LEU A 507 -17.65 27.48 20.32
C LEU A 507 -17.28 26.04 20.05
N ILE A 508 -17.86 25.11 20.83
CA ILE A 508 -17.90 23.68 20.51
C ILE A 508 -19.35 23.30 20.25
N LEU A 509 -19.62 22.87 19.02
CA LEU A 509 -20.92 22.44 18.57
C LEU A 509 -20.96 20.91 18.46
N ILE A 510 -21.75 20.23 19.27
CA ILE A 510 -21.84 18.77 19.27
C ILE A 510 -23.15 18.35 18.63
N SER A 511 -23.07 17.50 17.63
CA SER A 511 -24.26 17.05 16.88
C SER A 511 -24.20 15.57 16.55
N GLN A 512 -25.34 14.96 16.33
CA GLN A 512 -25.44 13.62 15.76
C GLN A 512 -25.32 13.63 14.24
N VAL A 513 -25.72 14.72 13.61
CA VAL A 513 -25.79 14.89 12.17
C VAL A 513 -25.16 16.22 11.79
N LEU A 514 -24.22 16.19 10.87
CA LEU A 514 -23.49 17.37 10.43
C LEU A 514 -23.89 17.85 9.03
N SER A 515 -24.30 16.93 8.17
CA SER A 515 -24.73 17.24 6.80
C SER A 515 -25.95 18.14 6.73
N ASP A 516 -26.74 18.17 7.81
CA ASP A 516 -27.95 19.01 7.87
C ASP A 516 -27.68 20.45 8.36
N PHE A 517 -26.41 20.75 8.76
CA PHE A 517 -26.06 22.10 9.20
C PHE A 517 -25.91 23.06 8.03
N PRO A 518 -26.30 24.33 8.22
CA PRO A 518 -26.07 25.39 7.24
C PRO A 518 -24.60 25.50 6.85
N LYS A 519 -24.35 25.68 5.56
CA LYS A 519 -22.97 25.83 5.04
C LYS A 519 -22.24 27.01 5.66
N ASP A 520 -22.97 28.06 6.03
CA ASP A 520 -22.42 29.29 6.62
C ASP A 520 -21.86 29.06 8.03
N ILE A 521 -22.49 28.19 8.84
CA ILE A 521 -21.92 27.75 10.12
C ILE A 521 -20.65 26.96 9.86
N MET A 522 -20.69 25.97 8.94
CA MET A 522 -19.54 25.11 8.64
C MET A 522 -18.36 25.87 8.04
N ALA A 523 -18.61 26.96 7.31
CA ALA A 523 -17.58 27.82 6.75
C ALA A 523 -16.78 28.61 7.81
N ASN A 524 -17.39 28.86 8.98
CA ASN A 524 -16.80 29.59 10.09
C ASN A 524 -16.18 28.70 11.18
N VAL A 525 -16.21 27.38 10.98
CA VAL A 525 -15.63 26.39 11.91
C VAL A 525 -14.31 25.88 11.35
N ALA A 526 -13.24 26.12 12.08
CA ALA A 526 -11.90 25.70 11.64
C ALA A 526 -11.57 24.24 11.97
N THR A 527 -12.13 23.70 13.06
CA THR A 527 -11.87 22.32 13.47
C THR A 527 -13.11 21.44 13.35
N GLU A 528 -13.01 20.42 12.51
CA GLU A 528 -14.04 19.40 12.36
C GLU A 528 -13.55 18.09 12.99
N ILE A 529 -14.32 17.55 13.94
CA ILE A 529 -14.09 16.24 14.58
C ILE A 529 -15.23 15.32 14.19
N GLN A 530 -14.95 14.33 13.37
CA GLN A 530 -15.95 13.36 12.94
C GLN A 530 -15.70 12.03 13.62
N MET A 531 -16.52 11.71 14.60
CA MET A 531 -16.58 10.39 15.22
C MET A 531 -17.28 9.40 14.30
N ARG A 532 -17.25 8.12 14.66
CA ARG A 532 -17.93 7.08 13.87
C ARG A 532 -19.36 7.46 13.59
N THR A 533 -19.76 7.40 12.33
CA THR A 533 -21.16 7.60 11.88
C THR A 533 -21.59 6.49 10.93
N LYS A 534 -22.91 6.26 10.89
CA LYS A 534 -23.58 5.42 9.90
C LYS A 534 -24.60 6.22 9.08
N TYR A 535 -24.74 7.51 9.39
CA TYR A 535 -25.68 8.38 8.70
C TYR A 535 -25.18 8.67 7.28
N GLU A 536 -26.00 8.36 6.31
CA GLU A 536 -25.60 8.32 4.90
C GLU A 536 -25.21 9.72 4.38
N GLY A 537 -25.96 10.77 4.78
CA GLY A 537 -25.62 12.14 4.43
C GLY A 537 -24.24 12.60 4.90
N ASP A 538 -23.86 12.23 6.13
CA ASP A 538 -22.52 12.53 6.66
C ASP A 538 -21.44 11.72 5.93
N LEU A 539 -21.70 10.44 5.61
CA LEU A 539 -20.76 9.58 4.88
C LEU A 539 -20.52 10.12 3.47
N GLU A 540 -21.57 10.54 2.79
CA GLU A 540 -21.46 11.14 1.46
C GLU A 540 -20.68 12.46 1.50
N ARG A 541 -20.95 13.33 2.47
CA ARG A 541 -20.20 14.56 2.71
C ARG A 541 -18.70 14.29 2.93
N ILE A 542 -18.37 13.29 3.75
CA ILE A 542 -16.99 12.89 4.02
C ILE A 542 -16.34 12.33 2.74
N ARG A 543 -17.07 11.50 1.99
CA ARG A 543 -16.59 10.92 0.73
C ARG A 543 -16.25 12.00 -0.28
N MET A 544 -17.12 12.98 -0.44
CA MET A 544 -16.95 14.10 -1.37
C MET A 544 -15.79 15.02 -0.96
N LYS A 545 -15.65 15.32 0.33
CA LYS A 545 -14.67 16.28 0.83
C LYS A 545 -13.27 15.66 1.03
N TYR A 546 -13.19 14.41 1.50
CA TYR A 546 -11.94 13.78 1.94
C TYR A 546 -11.60 12.46 1.22
N GLY A 547 -12.48 11.95 0.39
CA GLY A 547 -12.30 10.71 -0.36
C GLY A 547 -12.82 9.46 0.35
N GLU A 548 -12.91 8.39 -0.43
CA GLU A 548 -13.51 7.11 0.00
C GLU A 548 -12.73 6.42 1.12
N ASP A 549 -11.41 6.50 1.12
CA ASP A 549 -10.56 5.86 2.12
C ASP A 549 -10.77 6.45 3.51
N ILE A 550 -10.91 7.77 3.61
CA ILE A 550 -11.23 8.46 4.87
C ILE A 550 -12.63 8.09 5.32
N MET A 551 -13.62 8.08 4.43
CA MET A 551 -15.00 7.65 4.75
C MET A 551 -15.01 6.22 5.30
N LYS A 552 -14.34 5.26 4.66
CA LYS A 552 -14.22 3.88 5.16
C LYS A 552 -13.54 3.81 6.53
N SER A 553 -12.57 4.68 6.79
CA SER A 553 -11.87 4.77 8.07
C SER A 553 -12.79 5.29 9.17
N VAL A 554 -13.63 6.30 8.88
CA VAL A 554 -14.64 6.82 9.81
C VAL A 554 -15.68 5.75 10.17
N VAL A 555 -16.19 5.00 9.19
CA VAL A 555 -17.16 3.91 9.44
C VAL A 555 -16.58 2.83 10.37
N LYS A 556 -15.30 2.51 10.20
CA LYS A 556 -14.58 1.49 10.99
C LYS A 556 -13.98 2.02 12.30
N ALA A 557 -14.13 3.31 12.59
CA ALA A 557 -13.52 3.94 13.74
C ALA A 557 -13.99 3.28 15.05
N LYS A 558 -13.06 3.11 16.00
CA LYS A 558 -13.37 2.63 17.34
C LYS A 558 -14.06 3.74 18.14
N THR A 559 -14.86 3.36 19.14
CA THR A 559 -15.39 4.30 20.13
C THR A 559 -14.24 5.12 20.75
N GLY A 560 -14.40 6.43 20.82
CA GLY A 560 -13.37 7.35 21.30
C GLY A 560 -12.28 7.69 20.28
N THR A 561 -12.40 7.22 19.04
CA THR A 561 -11.49 7.63 17.94
C THR A 561 -12.29 8.43 16.91
N GLY A 562 -11.79 9.60 16.54
CA GLY A 562 -12.40 10.49 15.56
C GLY A 562 -11.42 10.96 14.49
N MET A 563 -11.95 11.26 13.32
CA MET A 563 -11.25 12.00 12.27
C MET A 563 -11.18 13.47 12.69
N ILE A 564 -10.01 14.07 12.59
CA ILE A 564 -9.78 15.48 12.81
C ILE A 564 -9.41 16.13 11.50
N HIS A 565 -10.08 17.22 11.17
CA HIS A 565 -9.70 18.11 10.10
C HIS A 565 -9.55 19.53 10.63
N ASN A 566 -8.39 20.13 10.39
CA ASN A 566 -8.11 21.53 10.67
C ASN A 566 -7.13 22.06 9.63
N ALA A 567 -7.38 23.25 9.09
CA ALA A 567 -6.56 23.83 8.02
C ALA A 567 -5.09 24.03 8.41
N HIS A 568 -4.81 24.25 9.70
CA HIS A 568 -3.47 24.51 10.23
C HIS A 568 -2.68 23.22 10.54
N TYR A 569 -3.37 22.09 10.70
CA TYR A 569 -2.74 20.82 11.10
C TYR A 569 -2.67 19.87 9.91
N ASN A 570 -1.63 19.03 9.86
CA ASN A 570 -1.42 18.03 8.83
C ASN A 570 -1.56 18.58 7.40
N ARG A 571 -1.17 19.83 7.16
CA ARG A 571 -1.33 20.52 5.86
C ARG A 571 -2.79 20.53 5.37
N GLY A 572 -3.74 20.69 6.27
CA GLY A 572 -5.18 20.65 5.96
C GLY A 572 -5.71 19.27 5.54
N ARG A 573 -4.97 18.19 5.80
CA ARG A 573 -5.45 16.82 5.55
C ARG A 573 -6.03 16.21 6.81
N PRO A 574 -7.13 15.44 6.71
CA PRO A 574 -7.69 14.78 7.87
C PRO A 574 -6.75 13.71 8.42
N TYR A 575 -6.76 13.51 9.73
CA TYR A 575 -6.06 12.46 10.45
C TYR A 575 -6.90 11.97 11.62
N PHE A 576 -6.52 10.88 12.28
CA PHE A 576 -7.33 10.27 13.31
C PHE A 576 -6.66 10.36 14.68
N ILE A 577 -7.45 10.75 15.70
CA ILE A 577 -7.01 10.79 17.10
C ILE A 577 -7.89 9.84 17.92
N THR A 578 -7.26 9.05 18.77
CA THR A 578 -7.92 8.37 19.88
C THR A 578 -7.85 9.28 21.09
N PHE A 579 -9.01 9.79 21.51
CA PHE A 579 -9.13 10.73 22.64
C PHE A 579 -8.75 10.04 23.94
N ARG A 580 -8.15 10.79 24.86
CA ARG A 580 -7.76 10.27 26.16
C ARG A 580 -8.96 10.02 27.07
N PRO A 581 -8.83 9.16 28.08
CA PRO A 581 -9.85 9.01 29.10
C PRO A 581 -9.97 10.28 29.98
N LEU A 582 -11.18 10.53 30.46
CA LEU A 582 -11.51 11.72 31.23
C LEU A 582 -10.86 11.73 32.61
N LEU A 583 -10.51 12.93 33.11
CA LEU A 583 -10.01 13.16 34.46
C LEU A 583 -11.16 13.22 35.49
N HIS A 584 -12.31 13.74 35.08
CA HIS A 584 -13.53 13.77 35.88
C HIS A 584 -14.38 12.49 35.71
N HIS A 585 -15.40 12.34 36.55
CA HIS A 585 -16.29 11.18 36.49
C HIS A 585 -17.17 11.18 35.23
N PRO A 586 -17.19 10.10 34.43
CA PRO A 586 -17.87 10.08 33.13
C PRO A 586 -19.42 10.04 33.21
N ARG A 587 -19.95 9.76 34.38
CA ARG A 587 -21.42 9.63 34.56
C ARG A 587 -22.01 10.89 35.13
N ARG A 588 -23.23 11.21 34.71
CA ARG A 588 -24.01 12.32 35.29
C ARG A 588 -24.25 12.16 36.78
N LEU A 589 -24.53 13.23 37.47
CA LEU A 589 -25.04 13.21 38.83
C LEU A 589 -26.43 12.58 38.89
N SER A 590 -26.79 12.01 40.02
CA SER A 590 -28.17 11.52 40.24
C SER A 590 -29.16 12.69 40.33
N ASP A 591 -30.41 12.43 40.03
CA ASP A 591 -31.43 13.48 40.11
C ASP A 591 -31.55 14.09 41.49
N LYS A 592 -31.38 13.30 42.57
CA LYS A 592 -31.30 13.80 43.95
C LYS A 592 -30.16 14.82 44.16
N GLU A 593 -28.99 14.52 43.62
CA GLU A 593 -27.83 15.41 43.72
C GLU A 593 -28.03 16.68 42.89
N LEU A 594 -28.60 16.58 41.71
CA LEU A 594 -28.95 17.74 40.89
C LEU A 594 -29.95 18.65 41.62
N GLU A 595 -30.95 18.07 42.28
CA GLU A 595 -31.93 18.82 43.07
C GLU A 595 -31.25 19.49 44.28
N MET A 596 -30.31 18.82 44.95
CA MET A 596 -29.50 19.42 46.02
C MET A 596 -28.67 20.62 45.53
N TYR A 597 -27.96 20.43 44.40
CA TYR A 597 -27.19 21.54 43.80
C TYR A 597 -28.12 22.73 43.50
N HIS A 598 -29.26 22.47 42.88
CA HIS A 598 -30.22 23.52 42.58
C HIS A 598 -30.78 24.23 43.83
N LYS A 599 -31.10 23.45 44.86
CA LYS A 599 -31.60 24.01 46.16
C LYS A 599 -30.54 24.94 46.75
N TYR A 600 -29.29 24.49 46.88
CA TYR A 600 -28.21 25.28 47.49
C TYR A 600 -27.87 26.51 46.65
N ASP A 601 -27.76 26.32 45.31
CA ASP A 601 -27.46 27.41 44.39
C ASP A 601 -28.54 28.49 44.44
N THR A 602 -29.79 28.11 44.43
CA THR A 602 -30.95 29.06 44.55
C THR A 602 -30.96 29.78 45.90
N LYS A 603 -30.62 29.07 46.99
CA LYS A 603 -30.43 29.68 48.32
C LYS A 603 -29.31 30.71 48.34
N ILE A 604 -28.13 30.32 47.89
CA ILE A 604 -26.95 31.19 47.85
C ILE A 604 -27.22 32.43 46.99
N GLU A 605 -27.86 32.30 45.84
CA GLU A 605 -28.19 33.44 45.00
C GLU A 605 -29.19 34.40 45.68
N LYS A 606 -30.20 33.88 46.33
CA LYS A 606 -31.13 34.71 47.09
C LYS A 606 -30.39 35.47 48.22
N LEU A 607 -29.55 34.79 48.98
CA LEU A 607 -28.79 35.44 50.07
C LEU A 607 -27.85 36.49 49.48
N LYS A 608 -27.21 36.24 48.35
CA LYS A 608 -26.30 37.19 47.66
C LYS A 608 -27.07 38.44 47.18
N GLU A 609 -28.30 38.30 46.71
CA GLU A 609 -29.14 39.44 46.34
C GLU A 609 -29.53 40.28 47.56
N ILE A 610 -29.80 39.64 48.71
CA ILE A 610 -30.10 40.34 49.96
C ILE A 610 -28.87 41.13 50.45
N LEU A 611 -27.72 40.50 50.47
CA LEU A 611 -26.47 41.17 50.87
C LEU A 611 -26.13 42.34 49.95
N LYS A 612 -26.37 42.21 48.64
CA LYS A 612 -26.17 43.29 47.68
C LYS A 612 -27.10 44.48 47.97
N LYS A 613 -28.35 44.23 48.31
CA LYS A 613 -29.32 45.27 48.68
C LYS A 613 -28.89 45.95 50.02
N ALA A 614 -28.44 45.18 50.98
CA ALA A 614 -27.94 45.69 52.25
C ALA A 614 -26.70 46.59 52.06
N LYS A 615 -25.77 46.17 51.19
CA LYS A 615 -24.58 46.96 50.85
C LYS A 615 -24.92 48.28 50.14
N MET A 616 -25.95 48.28 49.26
CA MET A 616 -26.43 49.50 48.65
C MET A 616 -27.06 50.48 49.68
N ARG A 617 -27.45 49.97 50.86
CA ARG A 617 -27.97 50.77 51.99
C ARG A 617 -26.87 51.13 53.03
N ASN A 618 -25.58 50.98 52.64
CA ASN A 618 -24.42 51.21 53.47
C ASN A 618 -24.44 50.39 54.79
N ILE A 619 -24.99 49.20 54.80
CA ILE A 619 -24.90 48.27 55.93
C ILE A 619 -23.64 47.40 55.69
N ASP A 620 -22.83 47.24 56.76
CA ASP A 620 -21.66 46.35 56.64
C ASP A 620 -22.06 44.90 56.62
N VAL A 621 -21.68 44.21 55.57
CA VAL A 621 -22.02 42.79 55.29
C VAL A 621 -20.76 41.98 54.96
N PHE A 622 -19.56 42.53 55.22
CA PHE A 622 -18.29 41.96 54.81
C PHE A 622 -18.12 40.52 55.28
N ASP A 623 -18.35 40.23 56.56
CA ASP A 623 -18.17 38.87 57.10
C ASP A 623 -19.20 37.90 56.49
N LEU A 624 -20.43 38.36 56.26
CA LEU A 624 -21.45 37.53 55.63
C LEU A 624 -21.16 37.25 54.15
N GLU A 625 -20.57 38.24 53.45
CA GLU A 625 -20.11 38.02 52.06
C GLU A 625 -19.03 36.95 51.99
N ILE A 626 -18.01 36.98 52.93
CA ILE A 626 -16.95 35.98 53.01
C ILE A 626 -17.51 34.59 53.28
N GLU A 627 -18.39 34.42 54.28
CA GLU A 627 -18.98 33.12 54.60
C GLU A 627 -19.83 32.58 53.43
N LEU A 628 -20.58 33.46 52.75
CA LEU A 628 -21.39 33.09 51.59
C LEU A 628 -20.52 32.65 50.40
N ASP A 629 -19.37 33.33 50.18
CA ASP A 629 -18.41 32.95 49.16
C ASP A 629 -17.73 31.61 49.50
N LEU A 630 -17.47 31.32 50.79
CA LEU A 630 -16.99 30.01 51.23
C LEU A 630 -18.04 28.91 51.00
N ALA A 631 -19.30 29.18 51.32
CA ALA A 631 -20.39 28.25 50.97
C ALA A 631 -20.45 27.97 49.49
N LEU A 632 -20.41 29.01 48.64
CA LEU A 632 -20.37 28.87 47.18
C LEU A 632 -19.15 28.08 46.69
N LYS A 633 -17.97 28.33 47.25
CA LYS A 633 -16.73 27.62 46.91
C LYS A 633 -16.84 26.11 47.24
N ASN A 634 -17.48 25.77 48.37
CA ASN A 634 -17.70 24.38 48.74
C ASN A 634 -18.80 23.72 47.93
N LEU A 635 -19.87 24.46 47.52
CA LEU A 635 -20.86 23.98 46.58
C LEU A 635 -20.21 23.63 45.24
N LYS A 636 -19.34 24.48 44.71
CA LYS A 636 -18.59 24.22 43.46
C LYS A 636 -17.69 22.97 43.54
N LYS A 637 -17.30 22.55 44.76
CA LYS A 637 -16.54 21.30 45.00
C LYS A 637 -17.43 20.09 45.29
N GLY A 638 -18.74 20.27 45.40
CA GLY A 638 -19.67 19.23 45.73
C GLY A 638 -19.66 18.79 47.21
N SER A 639 -19.15 19.60 48.09
CA SER A 639 -19.07 19.36 49.55
C SER A 639 -20.36 19.83 50.25
N PHE A 640 -21.47 19.14 50.07
CA PHE A 640 -22.80 19.55 50.55
C PHE A 640 -22.88 19.71 52.05
N ASP A 641 -22.28 18.81 52.84
CA ASP A 641 -22.27 18.88 54.30
C ASP A 641 -21.65 20.19 54.82
N VAL A 642 -20.58 20.64 54.12
CA VAL A 642 -19.91 21.90 54.47
C VAL A 642 -20.76 23.11 54.01
N VAL A 643 -21.49 22.98 52.89
CA VAL A 643 -22.41 24.03 52.45
C VAL A 643 -23.55 24.20 53.45
N ASP A 644 -24.12 23.10 53.95
CA ASP A 644 -25.19 23.13 54.97
C ASP A 644 -24.69 23.86 56.24
N MET A 645 -23.50 23.54 56.75
CA MET A 645 -22.93 24.22 57.90
C MET A 645 -22.88 25.76 57.72
N TYR A 646 -22.39 26.22 56.55
CA TYR A 646 -22.30 27.65 56.28
C TYR A 646 -23.69 28.29 56.17
N LEU A 647 -24.63 27.62 55.47
CA LEU A 647 -26.00 28.15 55.31
C LEU A 647 -26.78 28.18 56.61
N GLU A 648 -26.64 27.17 57.46
CA GLU A 648 -27.24 27.15 58.82
C GLU A 648 -26.72 28.29 59.67
N SER A 649 -25.44 28.67 59.54
CA SER A 649 -24.86 29.85 60.23
C SER A 649 -25.37 31.17 59.65
N LEU A 650 -25.47 31.26 58.30
CA LEU A 650 -25.77 32.52 57.60
C LEU A 650 -27.26 32.89 57.59
N GLU A 651 -28.14 31.93 57.46
CA GLU A 651 -29.59 32.18 57.32
C GLU A 651 -30.19 32.96 58.49
N PRO A 652 -29.94 32.64 59.77
CA PRO A 652 -30.45 33.43 60.86
C PRO A 652 -29.96 34.87 60.86
N ARG A 653 -28.65 35.06 60.59
CA ARG A 653 -28.00 36.38 60.59
C ARG A 653 -28.49 37.28 59.45
N ILE A 654 -28.72 36.69 58.26
CA ILE A 654 -29.27 37.42 57.11
C ILE A 654 -30.77 37.71 57.29
N ASN A 655 -31.52 36.83 57.97
CA ASN A 655 -32.93 37.08 58.29
C ASN A 655 -33.04 38.22 59.33
N GLU A 656 -32.13 38.34 60.28
CA GLU A 656 -32.04 39.47 61.19
C GLU A 656 -31.72 40.78 60.45
N LEU A 657 -30.76 40.70 59.48
CA LEU A 657 -30.40 41.82 58.61
C LEU A 657 -31.62 42.28 57.77
N MET A 658 -32.47 41.36 57.26
CA MET A 658 -33.71 41.72 56.55
C MET A 658 -34.72 42.45 57.45
N LYS A 659 -34.81 42.03 58.70
CA LYS A 659 -35.69 42.75 59.69
C LYS A 659 -35.22 44.17 59.90
N ILE A 660 -33.90 44.37 60.05
CA ILE A 660 -33.29 45.70 60.17
C ILE A 660 -33.53 46.56 58.90
N MET A 661 -33.46 45.94 57.74
CA MET A 661 -33.73 46.65 56.48
C MET A 661 -35.21 47.02 56.31
N GLY A 662 -36.14 46.17 56.77
CA GLY A 662 -37.59 46.45 56.77
C GLY A 662 -37.99 47.55 57.73
N SER A 663 -37.44 47.57 58.99
CA SER A 663 -37.65 48.64 59.94
C SER A 663 -37.17 50.00 59.44
N LYS A 664 -36.05 50.04 58.67
CA LYS A 664 -35.59 51.28 58.02
C LYS A 664 -36.44 51.75 56.83
N GLU A 665 -37.22 50.88 56.18
CA GLU A 665 -38.20 51.31 55.22
C GLU A 665 -39.39 52.02 55.87
N ASP A 666 -39.83 51.51 57.03
CA ASP A 666 -40.92 52.11 57.79
C ASP A 666 -40.49 53.49 58.42
N GLU A 667 -39.22 53.64 58.87
CA GLU A 667 -38.68 54.90 59.30
C GLU A 667 -38.49 55.97 58.22
N ASN A 668 -38.09 55.53 56.97
CA ASN A 668 -37.97 56.42 55.81
C ASN A 668 -39.30 56.80 55.15
N MET A 669 -40.35 56.03 55.39
CA MET A 669 -41.72 56.42 54.97
C MET A 669 -42.42 57.36 56.03
N ALA A 670 -41.87 57.46 57.22
CA ALA A 670 -42.42 58.29 58.29
C ALA A 670 -41.80 59.70 58.35
N ILE A 671 -40.86 60.05 57.50
CA ILE A 671 -40.27 61.34 57.24
C ILE A 671 -40.70 61.85 55.89
#